data_bfa30b759d8e3f2300283a8acfcfca8b
#
_entry.id   bfa30b759d8e3f2300283a8acfcfca8b
#
_cell.length_a   1.000
_cell.length_b   1.000
_cell.length_c   1.000
_cell.angle_alpha   90.00
_cell.angle_beta   90.00
_cell.angle_gamma   90.00
#
_symmetry.space_group_name_H-M   'P 1'
#
loop_
_entity.id
_entity.type
_entity.pdbx_description
1 polymer ?
#
loop_
_entity_poly.entity_id
_entity_poly.type
_entity_poly.pdbx_seq_one_letter_code
_entity_poly.pdbx_strand_id
1 'polypeptide(L)'
;MSSFDDSDAFAAAASLSLSARAMAARPMPYLDGLNPAQRQAVEALEGPVLMLAGAGTGKTRALTARIAHLLTTGTARPNEILAVTFTNKAAREMKLRVASLLGQPVEGMPWLGTFHAICVKLLRRHAELVGLKSNFTILDTDDQLRLIKQLIVASEIDEKRWPARQMAGIIDGWKNRALTPDKLPAAEAGAFDRKGPALYAQYQTRLRELNAVDFGDLLLHMITIFQAHPDLLGQYQRWFRYILVDEYQDTNIAQYLWLRLLAGGHSNICVVGDDDQSIYGWRGAEVGNILRFEKDFPGAVVIRLEENYRSTAHILEAANGVIAHNRERLGKTLRSVGGDGHKVRLIGHWDGEEEARWIGEELEALSRGTRGIDPIGLDGMAILVRASHQMRAFEDRFLTIGLPYRVIGGPRFYERMEIRDAMAYFRVVVSPDDDLAFERIVNTPKRGLGDKAQSAIQKLARSNGISLLEGARLAVESGAIGGKGAKELKTLIDAVARWRKLMLGGLQPIGLGGADDDLLVEEDHPTPKIGHIALAEMILDESGYTAMWQNDKTPEAPGRLENLKELVKALELFENLQGFLEHVSLIMDNAQDDEEQKVTLMTLHAAKGLEFPAVFLPGWEDGLFPSQRAMDETGLKGLEEERRLAYVGITRAEAVCTISFAGNRRVYGQWQSQMPSRFIDELPQTHVEVLTPPGLHGHGGMAASASPVAAAMGGATLHEAAARADVYNSPGWKRLQTNTARPGLRQPTEARHMTIDAEAISAFAIGDRVFHQKFGYGAVVSVEGDKLGVDFDKAGAKHVVAGYLVAANRADDVPF
;
A
#
# COMPACT_ATOMS: atom_id res chain seq x y z
N MET A 1 34.98 -12.61 -48.83
CA MET A 1 34.46 -13.84 -49.47
C MET A 1 35.02 -14.99 -48.68
N SER A 2 34.35 -15.53 -47.71
CA SER A 2 34.63 -16.81 -47.10
C SER A 2 33.39 -17.66 -47.30
N SER A 3 33.53 -18.67 -48.09
CA SER A 3 32.56 -19.72 -48.31
C SER A 3 32.31 -20.45 -47.02
N PHE A 4 31.13 -20.25 -46.41
CA PHE A 4 30.66 -21.15 -45.37
C PHE A 4 30.42 -22.51 -45.99
N ASP A 5 31.05 -23.52 -45.44
CA ASP A 5 31.01 -24.89 -45.92
C ASP A 5 29.67 -25.52 -45.49
N ASP A 6 28.68 -25.48 -46.36
CA ASP A 6 27.36 -26.11 -46.20
C ASP A 6 27.46 -27.63 -46.06
N SER A 7 28.65 -28.23 -46.31
CA SER A 7 28.86 -29.69 -46.28
C SER A 7 28.89 -30.25 -44.88
N ASP A 8 29.40 -29.49 -43.88
CA ASP A 8 29.46 -29.97 -42.48
C ASP A 8 28.09 -29.94 -41.79
N ALA A 9 27.21 -28.98 -42.13
CA ALA A 9 25.84 -28.93 -41.65
C ALA A 9 24.99 -30.11 -42.18
N PHE A 10 25.20 -30.52 -43.43
CA PHE A 10 24.55 -31.68 -44.04
C PHE A 10 25.04 -32.99 -43.47
N ALA A 11 26.31 -33.13 -43.14
CA ALA A 11 26.90 -34.31 -42.53
C ALA A 11 26.42 -34.52 -41.08
N ALA A 12 26.32 -33.45 -40.30
CA ALA A 12 25.76 -33.47 -38.93
C ALA A 12 24.29 -33.84 -38.92
N ALA A 13 23.50 -33.31 -39.86
CA ALA A 13 22.10 -33.69 -40.02
C ALA A 13 21.88 -35.15 -40.47
N ALA A 14 22.82 -35.74 -41.19
CA ALA A 14 22.73 -37.12 -41.66
C ALA A 14 22.95 -38.19 -40.55
N SER A 15 23.58 -37.83 -39.41
CA SER A 15 23.81 -38.69 -38.25
C SER A 15 22.64 -38.78 -37.28
N LEU A 16 21.64 -37.93 -37.42
CA LEU A 16 20.44 -37.94 -36.55
C LEU A 16 19.43 -39.02 -36.99
N SER A 17 18.78 -39.68 -36.04
CA SER A 17 17.70 -40.65 -36.32
C SER A 17 16.56 -39.99 -37.09
N LEU A 18 15.81 -40.76 -37.90
CA LEU A 18 14.66 -40.27 -38.67
C LEU A 18 13.63 -39.52 -37.78
N SER A 19 13.45 -39.97 -36.54
CA SER A 19 12.59 -39.29 -35.56
C SER A 19 13.16 -37.95 -35.14
N ALA A 20 14.46 -37.83 -34.93
CA ALA A 20 15.14 -36.60 -34.58
C ALA A 20 15.10 -35.57 -35.75
N ARG A 21 15.24 -36.09 -37.01
CA ARG A 21 15.08 -35.28 -38.24
C ARG A 21 13.63 -34.76 -38.40
N ALA A 22 12.64 -35.61 -38.15
CA ALA A 22 11.22 -35.22 -38.20
C ALA A 22 10.88 -34.23 -37.12
N MET A 23 11.50 -34.30 -35.95
CA MET A 23 11.34 -33.32 -34.85
C MET A 23 12.04 -32.00 -35.17
N ALA A 24 13.24 -32.03 -35.73
CA ALA A 24 13.95 -30.80 -36.16
C ALA A 24 13.29 -30.06 -37.33
N ALA A 25 12.48 -30.76 -38.11
CA ALA A 25 11.71 -30.17 -39.22
C ALA A 25 10.34 -29.59 -38.82
N ARG A 26 9.93 -29.69 -37.52
CA ARG A 26 8.68 -29.06 -37.05
C ARG A 26 8.88 -27.53 -36.93
N PRO A 27 7.98 -26.75 -37.49
CA PRO A 27 8.01 -25.31 -37.29
C PRO A 27 7.89 -24.99 -35.79
N MET A 28 8.78 -24.12 -35.29
CA MET A 28 8.80 -23.68 -33.87
C MET A 28 8.40 -22.20 -33.77
N PRO A 29 7.12 -21.85 -34.00
CA PRO A 29 6.69 -20.45 -34.10
C PRO A 29 6.89 -19.68 -32.79
N TYR A 30 7.07 -20.34 -31.66
CA TYR A 30 7.40 -19.71 -30.39
C TYR A 30 8.83 -19.15 -30.33
N LEU A 31 9.72 -19.54 -31.25
CA LEU A 31 11.06 -18.95 -31.42
C LEU A 31 11.02 -17.70 -32.33
N ASP A 32 9.98 -17.59 -33.15
CA ASP A 32 9.83 -16.43 -34.02
C ASP A 32 9.53 -15.20 -33.18
N GLY A 33 10.19 -14.11 -33.51
CA GLY A 33 10.03 -12.84 -32.77
C GLY A 33 10.71 -12.80 -31.38
N LEU A 34 11.52 -13.80 -31.02
CA LEU A 34 12.48 -13.67 -29.91
C LEU A 34 13.72 -12.93 -30.41
N ASN A 35 14.23 -12.00 -29.58
CA ASN A 35 15.52 -11.40 -29.86
C ASN A 35 16.67 -12.43 -29.64
N PRO A 36 17.91 -12.14 -30.10
CA PRO A 36 19.02 -13.10 -29.99
C PRO A 36 19.31 -13.56 -28.56
N ALA A 37 19.24 -12.67 -27.56
CA ALA A 37 19.47 -13.02 -26.16
C ALA A 37 18.34 -13.88 -25.60
N GLN A 38 17.08 -13.55 -25.90
CA GLN A 38 15.93 -14.38 -25.52
C GLN A 38 16.01 -15.77 -26.16
N ARG A 39 16.39 -15.86 -27.46
CA ARG A 39 16.53 -17.11 -28.16
C ARG A 39 17.66 -17.94 -27.56
N GLN A 40 18.82 -17.34 -27.29
CA GLN A 40 19.92 -18.02 -26.58
C GLN A 40 19.45 -18.58 -25.23
N ALA A 41 18.65 -17.82 -24.49
CA ALA A 41 18.12 -18.26 -23.20
C ALA A 41 17.13 -19.43 -23.34
N VAL A 42 16.37 -19.52 -24.41
CA VAL A 42 15.44 -20.61 -24.70
C VAL A 42 16.20 -21.88 -25.13
N GLU A 43 17.23 -21.76 -25.91
CA GLU A 43 18.01 -22.88 -26.48
C GLU A 43 19.08 -23.43 -25.54
N ALA A 44 19.57 -22.69 -24.53
CA ALA A 44 20.53 -23.16 -23.53
C ALA A 44 19.86 -24.08 -22.52
N LEU A 45 19.58 -25.35 -22.88
CA LEU A 45 18.75 -26.26 -22.05
C LEU A 45 19.52 -26.93 -20.93
N GLU A 46 20.77 -27.26 -21.11
CA GLU A 46 21.56 -28.01 -20.14
C GLU A 46 22.40 -27.11 -19.24
N GLY A 47 22.54 -27.50 -17.98
CA GLY A 47 23.31 -26.76 -16.97
C GLY A 47 22.56 -25.56 -16.37
N PRO A 48 23.24 -24.84 -15.45
CA PRO A 48 22.63 -23.70 -14.76
C PRO A 48 22.62 -22.47 -15.67
N VAL A 49 21.49 -21.78 -15.72
CA VAL A 49 21.27 -20.57 -16.51
C VAL A 49 20.71 -19.47 -15.62
N LEU A 50 21.33 -18.29 -15.64
CA LEU A 50 20.80 -17.07 -15.09
C LEU A 50 20.38 -16.14 -16.22
N MET A 51 19.08 -15.92 -16.36
CA MET A 51 18.53 -14.84 -17.19
C MET A 51 18.45 -13.56 -16.35
N LEU A 52 19.43 -12.69 -16.49
CA LEU A 52 19.40 -11.39 -15.85
C LEU A 52 18.60 -10.44 -16.73
N ALA A 53 17.35 -10.19 -16.36
CA ALA A 53 16.36 -9.60 -17.24
C ALA A 53 15.69 -8.42 -16.57
N GLY A 54 15.89 -7.20 -17.13
CA GLY A 54 15.29 -5.98 -16.60
C GLY A 54 13.78 -5.86 -16.81
N ALA A 55 13.21 -4.75 -16.34
CA ALA A 55 11.80 -4.43 -16.58
C ALA A 55 11.49 -4.43 -18.08
N GLY A 56 10.33 -4.95 -18.50
CA GLY A 56 9.88 -4.87 -19.90
C GLY A 56 10.71 -5.62 -20.94
N THR A 57 11.68 -6.46 -20.54
CA THR A 57 12.57 -7.20 -21.47
C THR A 57 12.00 -8.56 -21.93
N GLY A 58 10.78 -8.87 -21.55
CA GLY A 58 10.14 -10.12 -21.94
C GLY A 58 10.58 -11.34 -21.12
N LYS A 59 10.96 -11.18 -19.84
CA LYS A 59 11.31 -12.27 -18.90
C LYS A 59 10.38 -13.47 -19.01
N THR A 60 9.10 -13.26 -18.78
CA THR A 60 8.08 -14.31 -18.78
C THR A 60 7.91 -14.93 -20.17
N ARG A 61 8.11 -14.14 -21.24
CA ARG A 61 8.07 -14.62 -22.62
C ARG A 61 9.22 -15.62 -22.86
N ALA A 62 10.45 -15.26 -22.49
CA ALA A 62 11.60 -16.15 -22.63
C ALA A 62 11.44 -17.44 -21.79
N LEU A 63 10.98 -17.31 -20.53
CA LEU A 63 10.76 -18.45 -19.64
C LEU A 63 9.67 -19.40 -20.16
N THR A 64 8.53 -18.87 -20.62
CA THR A 64 7.44 -19.68 -21.19
C THR A 64 7.82 -20.31 -22.52
N ALA A 65 8.56 -19.60 -23.38
CA ALA A 65 9.11 -20.15 -24.62
C ALA A 65 10.12 -21.29 -24.34
N ARG A 66 10.96 -21.16 -23.29
CA ARG A 66 11.87 -22.24 -22.86
C ARG A 66 11.10 -23.50 -22.40
N ILE A 67 10.00 -23.35 -21.64
CA ILE A 67 9.14 -24.47 -21.28
C ILE A 67 8.56 -25.12 -22.54
N ALA A 68 8.01 -24.31 -23.44
CA ALA A 68 7.47 -24.82 -24.71
C ALA A 68 8.54 -25.54 -25.54
N HIS A 69 9.77 -25.05 -25.54
CA HIS A 69 10.89 -25.66 -26.25
C HIS A 69 11.28 -27.02 -25.67
N LEU A 70 11.40 -27.14 -24.32
CA LEU A 70 11.63 -28.40 -23.61
C LEU A 70 10.59 -29.48 -23.97
N LEU A 71 9.33 -29.09 -24.02
CA LEU A 71 8.20 -29.97 -24.33
C LEU A 71 8.16 -30.37 -25.81
N THR A 72 8.32 -29.38 -26.73
CA THR A 72 8.22 -29.61 -28.18
C THR A 72 9.38 -30.47 -28.72
N THR A 73 10.59 -30.26 -28.19
CA THR A 73 11.78 -31.06 -28.56
C THR A 73 11.77 -32.46 -27.94
N GLY A 74 10.83 -32.72 -27.02
CA GLY A 74 10.78 -33.99 -26.28
C GLY A 74 11.94 -34.17 -25.29
N THR A 75 12.67 -33.07 -24.98
CA THR A 75 13.79 -33.08 -24.02
C THR A 75 13.30 -33.35 -22.60
N ALA A 76 12.10 -32.88 -22.26
CA ALA A 76 11.43 -33.17 -20.98
C ALA A 76 9.94 -33.45 -21.15
N ARG A 77 9.40 -34.27 -20.28
CA ARG A 77 7.96 -34.50 -20.14
C ARG A 77 7.35 -33.44 -19.21
N PRO A 78 6.04 -33.13 -19.30
CA PRO A 78 5.40 -32.15 -18.45
C PRO A 78 5.59 -32.35 -16.95
N ASN A 79 5.65 -33.59 -16.49
CA ASN A 79 5.87 -33.96 -15.09
C ASN A 79 7.33 -33.91 -14.63
N GLU A 80 8.28 -33.76 -15.55
CA GLU A 80 9.72 -33.64 -15.26
C GLU A 80 10.18 -32.21 -15.11
N ILE A 81 9.27 -31.22 -15.37
CA ILE A 81 9.52 -29.80 -15.28
C ILE A 81 8.95 -29.24 -13.98
N LEU A 82 9.82 -28.71 -13.13
CA LEU A 82 9.43 -27.92 -11.96
C LEU A 82 9.50 -26.43 -12.32
N ALA A 83 8.36 -25.74 -12.38
CA ALA A 83 8.30 -24.30 -12.65
C ALA A 83 7.67 -23.56 -11.47
N VAL A 84 8.45 -22.67 -10.84
CA VAL A 84 8.04 -21.95 -9.63
C VAL A 84 7.98 -20.44 -9.84
N THR A 85 6.95 -19.82 -9.27
CA THR A 85 6.71 -18.37 -9.26
C THR A 85 6.20 -17.93 -7.89
N PHE A 86 6.08 -16.60 -7.67
CA PHE A 86 5.68 -16.06 -6.36
C PHE A 86 4.16 -15.98 -6.15
N THR A 87 3.37 -15.83 -7.21
CA THR A 87 1.92 -15.61 -7.10
C THR A 87 1.11 -16.62 -7.89
N ASN A 88 -0.08 -16.97 -7.38
CA ASN A 88 -1.01 -17.86 -8.09
C ASN A 88 -1.46 -17.27 -9.44
N LYS A 89 -1.55 -15.93 -9.54
CA LYS A 89 -1.86 -15.24 -10.79
C LYS A 89 -0.77 -15.49 -11.83
N ALA A 90 0.51 -15.26 -11.47
CA ALA A 90 1.65 -15.51 -12.36
C ALA A 90 1.74 -16.97 -12.79
N ALA A 91 1.50 -17.93 -11.88
CA ALA A 91 1.47 -19.35 -12.20
C ALA A 91 0.36 -19.71 -13.23
N ARG A 92 -0.83 -19.13 -13.05
CA ARG A 92 -1.95 -19.33 -13.99
C ARG A 92 -1.64 -18.71 -15.36
N GLU A 93 -1.11 -17.51 -15.38
CA GLU A 93 -0.73 -16.81 -16.61
C GLU A 93 0.37 -17.55 -17.36
N MET A 94 1.40 -18.01 -16.66
CA MET A 94 2.48 -18.84 -17.23
C MET A 94 1.90 -20.10 -17.89
N LYS A 95 0.98 -20.79 -17.22
CA LYS A 95 0.33 -21.99 -17.76
C LYS A 95 -0.48 -21.68 -19.03
N LEU A 96 -1.24 -20.58 -19.03
CA LEU A 96 -2.02 -20.17 -20.21
C LEU A 96 -1.11 -19.78 -21.39
N ARG A 97 -0.01 -19.07 -21.12
CA ARG A 97 0.95 -18.70 -22.17
C ARG A 97 1.65 -19.90 -22.78
N VAL A 98 2.07 -20.87 -21.95
CA VAL A 98 2.67 -22.13 -22.46
C VAL A 98 1.66 -22.88 -23.32
N ALA A 99 0.40 -22.99 -22.88
CA ALA A 99 -0.66 -23.63 -23.68
C ALA A 99 -0.89 -22.93 -25.04
N SER A 100 -0.92 -21.60 -25.04
CA SER A 100 -1.02 -20.79 -26.26
C SER A 100 0.14 -21.03 -27.23
N LEU A 101 1.39 -21.08 -26.72
CA LEU A 101 2.58 -21.32 -27.53
C LEU A 101 2.60 -22.72 -28.14
N LEU A 102 2.03 -23.72 -27.46
CA LEU A 102 1.96 -25.10 -27.94
C LEU A 102 0.72 -25.35 -28.82
N GLY A 103 -0.22 -24.40 -28.89
CA GLY A 103 -1.48 -24.53 -29.63
C GLY A 103 -2.44 -25.58 -29.06
N GLN A 104 -2.21 -26.05 -27.83
CA GLN A 104 -3.04 -27.05 -27.17
C GLN A 104 -3.02 -26.85 -25.65
N PRO A 105 -4.07 -27.25 -24.93
CA PRO A 105 -4.06 -27.26 -23.46
C PRO A 105 -2.89 -28.07 -22.92
N VAL A 106 -2.12 -27.49 -21.97
CA VAL A 106 -1.06 -28.24 -21.30
C VAL A 106 -1.67 -29.02 -20.15
N GLU A 107 -2.14 -30.22 -20.45
CA GLU A 107 -2.53 -31.19 -19.43
C GLU A 107 -1.26 -31.80 -18.83
N GLY A 108 -1.23 -31.98 -17.53
CA GLY A 108 -0.15 -32.76 -16.87
C GLY A 108 1.10 -31.99 -16.47
N MET A 109 1.07 -30.65 -16.29
CA MET A 109 2.11 -29.92 -15.57
C MET A 109 1.76 -29.75 -14.07
N PRO A 110 1.87 -30.80 -13.25
CA PRO A 110 1.44 -30.75 -11.85
C PRO A 110 2.37 -29.91 -10.98
N TRP A 111 3.58 -29.62 -11.45
CA TRP A 111 4.66 -28.95 -10.73
C TRP A 111 4.91 -27.52 -11.23
N LEU A 112 3.91 -26.91 -11.86
CA LEU A 112 3.88 -25.49 -12.13
C LEU A 112 2.99 -24.80 -11.10
N GLY A 113 3.55 -23.90 -10.29
CA GLY A 113 2.84 -23.23 -9.20
C GLY A 113 3.72 -22.33 -8.35
N THR A 114 3.18 -21.89 -7.21
CA THR A 114 3.97 -21.15 -6.22
C THR A 114 4.82 -22.10 -5.38
N PHE A 115 5.92 -21.62 -4.78
CA PHE A 115 6.75 -22.38 -3.85
C PHE A 115 5.90 -23.13 -2.80
N HIS A 116 5.02 -22.40 -2.12
CA HIS A 116 4.16 -22.98 -1.07
C HIS A 116 3.21 -24.05 -1.62
N ALA A 117 2.55 -23.79 -2.75
CA ALA A 117 1.63 -24.77 -3.33
C ALA A 117 2.30 -26.09 -3.72
N ILE A 118 3.54 -26.02 -4.21
CA ILE A 118 4.33 -27.20 -4.55
C ILE A 118 4.80 -27.90 -3.27
N CYS A 119 5.30 -27.15 -2.27
CA CYS A 119 5.70 -27.72 -0.99
C CYS A 119 4.53 -28.40 -0.26
N VAL A 120 3.31 -27.85 -0.32
CA VAL A 120 2.10 -28.52 0.21
C VAL A 120 1.91 -29.89 -0.43
N LYS A 121 2.00 -29.98 -1.77
CA LYS A 121 1.82 -31.24 -2.50
C LYS A 121 2.88 -32.28 -2.13
N LEU A 122 4.14 -31.85 -1.98
CA LEU A 122 5.26 -32.69 -1.59
C LEU A 122 5.14 -33.11 -0.13
N LEU A 123 4.87 -32.17 0.77
CA LEU A 123 4.77 -32.43 2.21
C LEU A 123 3.60 -33.38 2.53
N ARG A 124 2.45 -33.26 1.84
CA ARG A 124 1.33 -34.20 2.03
C ARG A 124 1.70 -35.65 1.70
N ARG A 125 2.65 -35.89 0.79
CA ARG A 125 3.13 -37.23 0.44
C ARG A 125 4.09 -37.79 1.47
N HIS A 126 4.77 -36.93 2.23
CA HIS A 126 5.86 -37.30 3.14
C HIS A 126 5.67 -36.76 4.55
N ALA A 127 4.43 -36.42 4.91
CA ALA A 127 4.10 -35.75 6.19
C ALA A 127 4.57 -36.56 7.41
N GLU A 128 4.51 -37.90 7.32
CA GLU A 128 4.89 -38.82 8.40
C GLU A 128 6.36 -38.68 8.79
N LEU A 129 7.25 -38.32 7.85
CA LEU A 129 8.68 -38.12 8.12
C LEU A 129 8.98 -36.94 9.06
N VAL A 130 8.04 -36.05 9.24
CA VAL A 130 8.14 -34.90 10.19
C VAL A 130 7.10 -34.97 11.31
N GLY A 131 6.48 -36.16 11.50
CA GLY A 131 5.50 -36.39 12.55
C GLY A 131 4.13 -35.76 12.32
N LEU A 132 3.75 -35.51 11.07
CA LEU A 132 2.44 -35.02 10.65
C LEU A 132 1.66 -36.11 9.92
N LYS A 133 0.32 -35.98 9.89
CA LYS A 133 -0.55 -36.75 9.00
C LYS A 133 -0.72 -36.02 7.67
N SER A 134 -1.00 -36.75 6.59
CA SER A 134 -1.15 -36.20 5.24
C SER A 134 -2.27 -35.14 5.12
N ASN A 135 -3.24 -35.19 6.01
CA ASN A 135 -4.39 -34.26 6.08
C ASN A 135 -4.18 -33.05 7.03
N PHE A 136 -2.91 -32.67 7.26
CA PHE A 136 -2.60 -31.52 8.13
C PHE A 136 -3.31 -30.24 7.69
N THR A 137 -3.62 -29.40 8.68
CA THR A 137 -4.21 -28.08 8.49
C THR A 137 -3.11 -27.03 8.30
N ILE A 138 -3.32 -26.09 7.38
CA ILE A 138 -2.43 -24.94 7.20
C ILE A 138 -3.09 -23.76 7.95
N LEU A 139 -2.42 -23.27 8.99
CA LEU A 139 -2.89 -22.14 9.79
C LEU A 139 -2.73 -20.84 9.01
N ASP A 140 -3.73 -19.98 9.11
CA ASP A 140 -3.61 -18.59 8.68
C ASP A 140 -2.89 -17.74 9.75
N THR A 141 -2.68 -16.46 9.45
CA THR A 141 -1.98 -15.53 10.35
C THR A 141 -2.73 -15.33 11.68
N ASP A 142 -4.05 -15.32 11.66
CA ASP A 142 -4.84 -15.10 12.87
C ASP A 142 -4.81 -16.33 13.80
N ASP A 143 -4.86 -17.53 13.23
CA ASP A 143 -4.72 -18.79 13.98
C ASP A 143 -3.29 -18.94 14.53
N GLN A 144 -2.26 -18.57 13.75
CA GLN A 144 -0.88 -18.52 14.22
C GLN A 144 -0.73 -17.57 15.41
N LEU A 145 -1.23 -16.35 15.32
CA LEU A 145 -1.17 -15.37 16.40
C LEU A 145 -1.92 -15.84 17.65
N ARG A 146 -3.10 -16.47 17.47
CA ARG A 146 -3.89 -17.02 18.59
C ARG A 146 -3.12 -18.11 19.31
N LEU A 147 -2.48 -19.02 18.58
CA LEU A 147 -1.68 -20.09 19.15
C LEU A 147 -0.46 -19.56 19.91
N ILE A 148 0.29 -18.63 19.30
CA ILE A 148 1.45 -18.00 19.95
C ILE A 148 1.02 -17.23 21.22
N LYS A 149 -0.11 -16.54 21.18
CA LYS A 149 -0.67 -15.86 22.36
C LYS A 149 -0.97 -16.82 23.50
N GLN A 150 -1.55 -17.99 23.20
CA GLN A 150 -1.79 -19.03 24.21
C GLN A 150 -0.49 -19.53 24.85
N LEU A 151 0.58 -19.69 24.06
CA LEU A 151 1.90 -20.10 24.56
C LEU A 151 2.58 -19.02 25.41
N ILE A 152 2.45 -17.74 25.03
CA ILE A 152 2.96 -16.61 25.82
C ILE A 152 2.30 -16.56 27.20
N VAL A 153 0.98 -16.71 27.23
CA VAL A 153 0.21 -16.72 28.49
C VAL A 153 0.59 -17.96 29.34
N ALA A 154 0.68 -19.14 28.72
CA ALA A 154 1.07 -20.37 29.41
C ALA A 154 2.51 -20.32 29.95
N SER A 155 3.38 -19.53 29.35
CA SER A 155 4.78 -19.31 29.79
C SER A 155 4.92 -18.16 30.79
N GLU A 156 3.83 -17.62 31.31
CA GLU A 156 3.80 -16.50 32.27
C GLU A 156 4.57 -15.26 31.78
N ILE A 157 4.50 -14.96 30.49
CA ILE A 157 5.13 -13.81 29.86
C ILE A 157 4.12 -12.66 29.76
N ASP A 158 4.52 -11.45 30.12
CA ASP A 158 3.67 -10.26 29.99
C ASP A 158 3.43 -9.92 28.50
N GLU A 159 2.22 -10.24 28.02
CA GLU A 159 1.81 -9.98 26.62
C GLU A 159 1.83 -8.49 26.24
N LYS A 160 1.67 -7.58 27.21
CA LYS A 160 1.72 -6.14 26.94
C LYS A 160 3.13 -5.68 26.60
N ARG A 161 4.14 -6.29 27.23
CA ARG A 161 5.55 -6.00 26.97
C ARG A 161 6.08 -6.79 25.78
N TRP A 162 5.58 -8.01 25.58
CA TRP A 162 6.03 -8.99 24.59
C TRP A 162 4.84 -9.51 23.76
N PRO A 163 4.36 -8.71 22.78
CA PRO A 163 3.18 -9.06 22.00
C PRO A 163 3.38 -10.32 21.13
N ALA A 164 2.32 -11.12 20.99
CA ALA A 164 2.33 -12.32 20.17
C ALA A 164 2.74 -12.05 18.70
N ARG A 165 2.35 -10.90 18.15
CA ARG A 165 2.73 -10.47 16.78
C ARG A 165 4.24 -10.31 16.61
N GLN A 166 4.94 -9.81 17.63
CA GLN A 166 6.40 -9.69 17.61
C GLN A 166 7.05 -11.08 17.58
N MET A 167 6.56 -12.02 18.40
CA MET A 167 7.07 -13.39 18.42
C MET A 167 6.79 -14.11 17.10
N ALA A 168 5.61 -13.92 16.52
CA ALA A 168 5.28 -14.46 15.19
C ALA A 168 6.28 -13.98 14.12
N GLY A 169 6.57 -12.67 14.08
CA GLY A 169 7.56 -12.11 13.15
C GLY A 169 8.97 -12.67 13.35
N ILE A 170 9.38 -12.92 14.60
CA ILE A 170 10.68 -13.55 14.91
C ILE A 170 10.71 -14.99 14.39
N ILE A 171 9.66 -15.79 14.66
CA ILE A 171 9.54 -17.17 14.18
C ILE A 171 9.55 -17.22 12.64
N ASP A 172 8.78 -16.35 11.97
CA ASP A 172 8.75 -16.26 10.52
C ASP A 172 10.14 -15.91 9.95
N GLY A 173 10.85 -14.97 10.60
CA GLY A 173 12.22 -14.63 10.25
C GLY A 173 13.19 -15.81 10.37
N TRP A 174 13.05 -16.64 11.39
CA TRP A 174 13.85 -17.87 11.54
C TRP A 174 13.50 -18.93 10.49
N LYS A 175 12.20 -19.16 10.23
CA LYS A 175 11.74 -20.09 9.20
C LYS A 175 12.16 -19.67 7.79
N ASN A 176 12.09 -18.38 7.47
CA ASN A 176 12.57 -17.82 6.20
C ASN A 176 14.09 -18.03 5.98
N ARG A 177 14.85 -18.20 7.07
CA ARG A 177 16.27 -18.56 7.06
C ARG A 177 16.53 -20.07 7.19
N ALA A 178 15.48 -20.89 7.12
CA ALA A 178 15.50 -22.35 7.30
C ALA A 178 16.09 -22.81 8.65
N LEU A 179 15.88 -22.03 9.73
CA LEU A 179 16.34 -22.31 11.07
C LEU A 179 15.26 -23.04 11.86
N THR A 180 15.54 -24.27 12.28
CA THR A 180 14.72 -25.01 13.24
C THR A 180 15.11 -24.61 14.67
N PRO A 181 14.27 -24.86 15.71
CA PRO A 181 14.58 -24.45 17.09
C PRO A 181 15.94 -24.94 17.60
N ASP A 182 16.39 -26.13 17.16
CA ASP A 182 17.67 -26.75 17.51
C ASP A 182 18.86 -26.19 16.73
N LYS A 183 18.62 -25.50 15.61
CA LYS A 183 19.67 -24.92 14.75
C LYS A 183 19.80 -23.41 14.89
N LEU A 184 19.16 -22.81 15.91
CA LEU A 184 19.25 -21.37 16.13
C LEU A 184 20.66 -20.96 16.52
N PRO A 185 21.27 -19.96 15.85
CA PRO A 185 22.58 -19.42 16.25
C PRO A 185 22.56 -18.82 17.64
N ALA A 186 23.70 -18.84 18.33
CA ALA A 186 23.85 -18.23 19.66
C ALA A 186 23.50 -16.74 19.70
N ALA A 187 23.65 -16.01 18.59
CA ALA A 187 23.25 -14.62 18.44
C ALA A 187 21.73 -14.41 18.61
N GLU A 188 20.93 -15.41 18.31
CA GLU A 188 19.46 -15.38 18.44
C GLU A 188 18.98 -15.72 19.87
N ALA A 189 19.87 -16.18 20.75
CA ALA A 189 19.54 -16.59 22.13
C ALA A 189 18.91 -15.45 22.95
N GLY A 190 19.19 -14.19 22.61
CA GLY A 190 18.62 -13.00 23.25
C GLY A 190 17.20 -12.65 22.81
N ALA A 191 16.71 -13.25 21.75
CA ALA A 191 15.41 -12.90 21.15
C ALA A 191 14.26 -13.08 22.15
N PHE A 192 13.32 -12.12 22.15
CA PHE A 192 12.11 -12.16 22.97
C PHE A 192 12.44 -12.39 24.46
N ASP A 193 13.31 -11.55 25.03
CA ASP A 193 13.76 -11.66 26.43
C ASP A 193 14.38 -13.02 26.77
N ARG A 194 15.17 -13.57 25.86
CA ARG A 194 15.81 -14.90 25.96
C ARG A 194 14.83 -16.09 25.98
N LYS A 195 13.52 -15.85 25.86
CA LYS A 195 12.48 -16.89 25.82
C LYS A 195 12.08 -17.31 24.41
N GLY A 196 12.50 -16.56 23.38
CA GLY A 196 12.14 -16.81 21.98
C GLY A 196 12.45 -18.21 21.50
N PRO A 197 13.68 -18.76 21.69
CA PRO A 197 14.02 -20.12 21.26
C PRO A 197 13.12 -21.18 21.91
N ALA A 198 12.85 -21.05 23.22
CA ALA A 198 11.99 -22.00 23.95
C ALA A 198 10.53 -21.92 23.47
N LEU A 199 10.01 -20.72 23.27
CA LEU A 199 8.65 -20.51 22.71
C LEU A 199 8.54 -21.08 21.29
N TYR A 200 9.57 -20.92 20.47
CA TYR A 200 9.59 -21.50 19.12
C TYR A 200 9.55 -23.05 19.18
N ALA A 201 10.32 -23.66 20.07
CA ALA A 201 10.29 -25.12 20.26
C ALA A 201 8.90 -25.58 20.73
N GLN A 202 8.29 -24.89 21.69
CA GLN A 202 6.93 -25.17 22.16
C GLN A 202 5.90 -24.99 21.03
N TYR A 203 6.02 -23.93 20.24
CA TYR A 203 5.16 -23.66 19.09
C TYR A 203 5.21 -24.79 18.07
N GLN A 204 6.40 -25.26 17.70
CA GLN A 204 6.59 -26.38 16.78
C GLN A 204 6.03 -27.71 17.35
N THR A 205 6.17 -27.92 18.66
CA THR A 205 5.58 -29.08 19.33
C THR A 205 4.06 -29.03 19.27
N ARG A 206 3.50 -27.86 19.57
CA ARG A 206 2.05 -27.66 19.55
C ARG A 206 1.43 -27.80 18.16
N LEU A 207 2.10 -27.32 17.13
CA LEU A 207 1.68 -27.51 15.74
C LEU A 207 1.61 -29.00 15.38
N ARG A 208 2.61 -29.81 15.77
CA ARG A 208 2.60 -31.26 15.54
C ARG A 208 1.45 -31.96 16.27
N GLU A 209 1.20 -31.61 17.54
CA GLU A 209 0.07 -32.14 18.31
C GLU A 209 -1.28 -31.84 17.65
N LEU A 210 -1.43 -30.65 17.07
CA LEU A 210 -2.65 -30.21 16.37
C LEU A 210 -2.73 -30.76 14.94
N ASN A 211 -1.73 -31.48 14.47
CA ASN A 211 -1.58 -31.85 13.06
C ASN A 211 -1.72 -30.64 12.14
N ALA A 212 -1.00 -29.56 12.44
CA ALA A 212 -1.05 -28.29 11.74
C ALA A 212 0.35 -27.79 11.37
N VAL A 213 0.40 -26.92 10.38
CA VAL A 213 1.60 -26.21 9.93
C VAL A 213 1.24 -24.75 9.66
N ASP A 214 2.18 -23.84 9.78
CA ASP A 214 2.05 -22.50 9.20
C ASP A 214 2.71 -22.42 7.81
N PHE A 215 2.62 -21.25 7.16
CA PHE A 215 3.19 -21.08 5.81
C PHE A 215 4.71 -21.29 5.77
N GLY A 216 5.45 -20.86 6.80
CA GLY A 216 6.89 -21.04 6.88
C GLY A 216 7.29 -22.52 7.03
N ASP A 217 6.48 -23.32 7.71
CA ASP A 217 6.72 -24.75 7.90
C ASP A 217 6.68 -25.55 6.61
N LEU A 218 5.91 -25.11 5.61
CA LEU A 218 5.79 -25.81 4.34
C LEU A 218 7.15 -25.99 3.65
N LEU A 219 7.97 -24.94 3.65
CA LEU A 219 9.33 -24.99 3.12
C LEU A 219 10.30 -25.63 4.13
N LEU A 220 10.22 -25.24 5.39
CA LEU A 220 11.12 -25.69 6.44
C LEU A 220 11.09 -27.23 6.58
N HIS A 221 9.89 -27.83 6.61
CA HIS A 221 9.74 -29.28 6.68
C HIS A 221 10.25 -29.98 5.44
N MET A 222 10.02 -29.45 4.24
CA MET A 222 10.57 -30.04 3.01
C MET A 222 12.10 -30.01 2.99
N ILE A 223 12.71 -28.91 3.44
CA ILE A 223 14.18 -28.84 3.58
C ILE A 223 14.68 -29.87 4.60
N THR A 224 14.01 -29.97 5.75
CA THR A 224 14.35 -30.93 6.80
C THR A 224 14.27 -32.36 6.29
N ILE A 225 13.19 -32.71 5.57
CA ILE A 225 13.02 -34.04 4.95
C ILE A 225 14.14 -34.33 3.96
N PHE A 226 14.45 -33.41 3.05
CA PHE A 226 15.49 -33.62 2.03
C PHE A 226 16.89 -33.73 2.63
N GLN A 227 17.17 -33.02 3.73
CA GLN A 227 18.46 -33.14 4.44
C GLN A 227 18.58 -34.46 5.23
N ALA A 228 17.46 -34.96 5.79
CA ALA A 228 17.43 -36.16 6.58
C ALA A 228 17.34 -37.44 5.74
N HIS A 229 16.77 -37.34 4.52
CA HIS A 229 16.52 -38.49 3.63
C HIS A 229 17.14 -38.28 2.24
N PRO A 230 18.46 -38.52 2.06
CA PRO A 230 19.16 -38.29 0.79
C PRO A 230 18.63 -39.17 -0.37
N ASP A 231 18.13 -40.38 -0.05
CA ASP A 231 17.50 -41.28 -1.00
C ASP A 231 16.22 -40.68 -1.63
N LEU A 232 15.39 -40.09 -0.80
CA LEU A 232 14.19 -39.37 -1.23
C LEU A 232 14.55 -38.11 -2.04
N LEU A 233 15.55 -37.35 -1.58
CA LEU A 233 16.06 -36.21 -2.34
C LEU A 233 16.54 -36.65 -3.73
N GLY A 234 17.30 -37.75 -3.81
CA GLY A 234 17.78 -38.29 -5.08
C GLY A 234 16.65 -38.75 -6.02
N GLN A 235 15.51 -39.21 -5.49
CA GLN A 235 14.32 -39.48 -6.30
C GLN A 235 13.76 -38.22 -6.93
N TYR A 236 13.58 -37.15 -6.16
CA TYR A 236 13.07 -35.85 -6.67
C TYR A 236 14.06 -35.16 -7.59
N GLN A 237 15.36 -35.26 -7.38
CA GLN A 237 16.39 -34.79 -8.30
C GLN A 237 16.29 -35.46 -9.67
N ARG A 238 16.04 -36.79 -9.72
CA ARG A 238 15.81 -37.50 -10.98
C ARG A 238 14.45 -37.19 -11.60
N TRP A 239 13.45 -36.89 -10.76
CA TRP A 239 12.11 -36.56 -11.26
C TRP A 239 12.07 -35.18 -11.88
N PHE A 240 12.58 -34.14 -11.17
CA PHE A 240 12.62 -32.75 -11.64
C PHE A 240 13.88 -32.51 -12.47
N ARG A 241 13.88 -32.99 -13.69
CA ARG A 241 15.05 -32.86 -14.58
C ARG A 241 15.36 -31.44 -14.98
N TYR A 242 14.34 -30.55 -14.99
CA TYR A 242 14.46 -29.14 -15.32
C TYR A 242 13.71 -28.31 -14.28
N ILE A 243 14.43 -27.36 -13.70
CA ILE A 243 13.92 -26.45 -12.68
C ILE A 243 13.91 -25.03 -13.28
N LEU A 244 12.75 -24.37 -13.30
CA LEU A 244 12.60 -23.02 -13.78
C LEU A 244 12.04 -22.13 -12.67
N VAL A 245 12.66 -20.97 -12.44
CA VAL A 245 12.29 -20.06 -11.35
C VAL A 245 12.11 -18.67 -11.91
N ASP A 246 10.92 -18.10 -11.71
CA ASP A 246 10.64 -16.69 -12.03
C ASP A 246 10.87 -15.81 -10.80
N GLU A 247 11.17 -14.52 -11.00
CA GLU A 247 11.41 -13.51 -9.95
C GLU A 247 12.42 -13.96 -8.86
N TYR A 248 13.52 -14.60 -9.27
CA TYR A 248 14.48 -15.23 -8.36
C TYR A 248 15.06 -14.28 -7.30
N GLN A 249 15.16 -12.98 -7.57
CA GLN A 249 15.62 -11.94 -6.64
C GLN A 249 14.72 -11.76 -5.41
N ASP A 250 13.47 -12.28 -5.45
CA ASP A 250 12.53 -12.19 -4.33
C ASP A 250 12.56 -13.44 -3.44
N THR A 251 13.44 -14.41 -3.73
CA THR A 251 13.57 -15.63 -2.92
C THR A 251 14.17 -15.33 -1.56
N ASN A 252 13.60 -15.95 -0.51
CA ASN A 252 14.22 -16.02 0.80
C ASN A 252 15.25 -17.16 0.88
N ILE A 253 15.99 -17.23 1.98
CA ILE A 253 17.03 -18.26 2.17
C ILE A 253 16.45 -19.69 2.16
N ALA A 254 15.27 -19.91 2.73
CA ALA A 254 14.64 -21.24 2.72
C ALA A 254 14.27 -21.67 1.29
N GLN A 255 13.68 -20.78 0.48
CA GLN A 255 13.37 -21.05 -0.93
C GLN A 255 14.63 -21.33 -1.74
N TYR A 256 15.67 -20.53 -1.53
CA TYR A 256 16.98 -20.74 -2.15
C TYR A 256 17.59 -22.11 -1.78
N LEU A 257 17.60 -22.48 -0.50
CA LEU A 257 18.13 -23.77 -0.05
C LEU A 257 17.34 -24.95 -0.62
N TRP A 258 16.01 -24.85 -0.67
CA TRP A 258 15.14 -25.85 -1.26
C TRP A 258 15.45 -26.08 -2.74
N LEU A 259 15.61 -25.00 -3.54
CA LEU A 259 16.01 -25.09 -4.94
C LEU A 259 17.40 -25.69 -5.11
N ARG A 260 18.35 -25.26 -4.29
CA ARG A 260 19.74 -25.75 -4.33
C ARG A 260 19.82 -27.27 -4.05
N LEU A 261 19.04 -27.78 -3.09
CA LEU A 261 18.95 -29.22 -2.81
C LEU A 261 18.41 -29.97 -4.03
N LEU A 262 17.33 -29.51 -4.64
CA LEU A 262 16.73 -30.16 -5.80
C LEU A 262 17.62 -30.10 -7.04
N ALA A 263 18.31 -29.00 -7.30
CA ALA A 263 19.20 -28.82 -8.43
C ALA A 263 20.54 -29.59 -8.29
N GLY A 264 20.91 -30.03 -7.07
CA GLY A 264 22.20 -30.61 -6.76
C GLY A 264 22.56 -31.88 -7.53
N GLY A 265 21.55 -32.61 -8.08
CA GLY A 265 21.78 -33.85 -8.82
C GLY A 265 22.13 -33.69 -10.30
N HIS A 266 21.75 -32.56 -10.93
CA HIS A 266 21.89 -32.40 -12.39
C HIS A 266 22.23 -30.95 -12.79
N SER A 267 22.08 -29.97 -11.92
CA SER A 267 22.33 -28.55 -12.15
C SER A 267 21.51 -27.87 -13.29
N ASN A 268 20.48 -28.55 -13.83
CA ASN A 268 19.61 -28.00 -14.87
C ASN A 268 18.58 -27.03 -14.23
N ILE A 269 19.08 -25.91 -13.73
CA ILE A 269 18.29 -24.87 -13.13
C ILE A 269 18.38 -23.60 -13.98
N CYS A 270 17.24 -23.06 -14.39
CA CYS A 270 17.14 -21.78 -15.06
C CYS A 270 16.39 -20.80 -14.16
N VAL A 271 17.08 -19.77 -13.72
CA VAL A 271 16.48 -18.70 -12.91
C VAL A 271 16.37 -17.43 -13.72
N VAL A 272 15.23 -16.75 -13.56
CA VAL A 272 14.99 -15.43 -14.17
C VAL A 272 14.80 -14.44 -13.05
N GLY A 273 15.49 -13.32 -13.15
CA GLY A 273 15.39 -12.28 -12.12
C GLY A 273 15.99 -10.95 -12.52
N ASP A 274 15.70 -9.98 -11.69
CA ASP A 274 16.16 -8.62 -11.80
C ASP A 274 16.57 -8.11 -10.40
N ASP A 275 17.85 -8.04 -10.13
CA ASP A 275 18.40 -7.54 -8.86
C ASP A 275 17.94 -6.11 -8.57
N ASP A 276 17.70 -5.30 -9.61
CA ASP A 276 17.18 -3.94 -9.51
C ASP A 276 15.68 -3.87 -9.16
N GLN A 277 14.96 -4.99 -9.20
CA GLN A 277 13.56 -5.13 -8.80
C GLN A 277 13.35 -5.90 -7.48
N SER A 278 14.41 -6.12 -6.69
CA SER A 278 14.30 -6.74 -5.37
C SER A 278 13.77 -5.73 -4.34
N ILE A 279 12.46 -5.80 -4.06
CA ILE A 279 11.71 -4.84 -3.20
C ILE A 279 10.92 -5.53 -2.08
N TYR A 280 11.21 -6.78 -1.77
CA TYR A 280 10.54 -7.55 -0.73
C TYR A 280 11.48 -7.99 0.40
N GLY A 281 12.56 -7.24 0.66
CA GLY A 281 13.48 -7.47 1.77
C GLY A 281 12.77 -7.52 3.11
N TRP A 282 11.76 -6.68 3.32
CA TRP A 282 10.90 -6.68 4.51
C TRP A 282 10.07 -7.96 4.70
N ARG A 283 9.91 -8.79 3.65
CA ARG A 283 9.31 -10.14 3.70
C ARG A 283 10.35 -11.25 3.80
N GLY A 284 11.62 -10.90 4.00
CA GLY A 284 12.72 -11.85 4.10
C GLY A 284 13.32 -12.25 2.75
N ALA A 285 13.01 -11.56 1.65
CA ALA A 285 13.72 -11.74 0.39
C ALA A 285 15.20 -11.37 0.57
N GLU A 286 16.09 -12.13 -0.07
CA GLU A 286 17.54 -11.95 0.03
C GLU A 286 18.13 -11.76 -1.37
N VAL A 287 18.39 -10.50 -1.74
CA VAL A 287 19.00 -10.17 -3.04
C VAL A 287 20.35 -10.86 -3.26
N GLY A 288 21.06 -11.16 -2.18
CA GLY A 288 22.31 -11.93 -2.23
C GLY A 288 22.16 -13.28 -2.92
N ASN A 289 20.97 -13.87 -3.02
CA ASN A 289 20.73 -15.13 -3.69
C ASN A 289 21.02 -15.04 -5.20
N ILE A 290 20.56 -13.98 -5.86
CA ILE A 290 20.82 -13.77 -7.30
C ILE A 290 22.26 -13.31 -7.53
N LEU A 291 22.79 -12.46 -6.64
CA LEU A 291 24.16 -11.94 -6.76
C LEU A 291 25.25 -13.03 -6.68
N ARG A 292 24.97 -14.11 -5.95
CA ARG A 292 25.93 -15.23 -5.79
C ARG A 292 25.62 -16.46 -6.64
N PHE A 293 24.69 -16.37 -7.59
CA PHE A 293 24.25 -17.52 -8.40
C PHE A 293 25.40 -18.21 -9.12
N GLU A 294 26.31 -17.48 -9.79
CA GLU A 294 27.47 -18.04 -10.50
C GLU A 294 28.45 -18.75 -9.56
N LYS A 295 28.56 -18.29 -8.30
CA LYS A 295 29.39 -18.92 -7.28
C LYS A 295 28.77 -20.23 -6.78
N ASP A 296 27.44 -20.24 -6.63
CA ASP A 296 26.70 -21.39 -6.09
C ASP A 296 26.47 -22.49 -7.16
N PHE A 297 26.45 -22.09 -8.43
CA PHE A 297 26.31 -22.97 -9.59
C PHE A 297 27.48 -22.74 -10.58
N PRO A 298 28.66 -23.36 -10.33
CA PRO A 298 29.82 -23.20 -11.20
C PRO A 298 29.51 -23.59 -12.64
N GLY A 299 29.95 -22.78 -13.60
CA GLY A 299 29.68 -22.99 -15.02
C GLY A 299 28.32 -22.43 -15.47
N ALA A 300 27.67 -21.62 -14.64
CA ALA A 300 26.41 -20.98 -14.99
C ALA A 300 26.57 -20.05 -16.22
N VAL A 301 25.62 -20.18 -17.15
CA VAL A 301 25.50 -19.28 -18.29
C VAL A 301 24.67 -18.08 -17.89
N VAL A 302 25.28 -16.87 -17.90
CA VAL A 302 24.57 -15.63 -17.60
C VAL A 302 24.17 -14.95 -18.90
N ILE A 303 22.86 -14.80 -19.10
CA ILE A 303 22.28 -14.18 -20.30
C ILE A 303 21.58 -12.89 -19.88
N ARG A 304 22.02 -11.75 -20.43
CA ARG A 304 21.44 -10.45 -20.13
C ARG A 304 20.38 -10.09 -21.15
N LEU A 305 19.14 -9.87 -20.66
CA LEU A 305 18.03 -9.36 -21.47
C LEU A 305 17.94 -7.85 -21.21
N GLU A 306 18.47 -7.05 -22.12
CA GLU A 306 18.61 -5.59 -21.98
C GLU A 306 17.71 -4.80 -22.93
N GLU A 307 17.14 -5.44 -23.96
CA GLU A 307 16.19 -4.82 -24.87
C GLU A 307 14.82 -4.69 -24.22
N ASN A 308 14.39 -3.46 -23.97
CA ASN A 308 13.10 -3.17 -23.36
C ASN A 308 12.06 -2.82 -24.42
N TYR A 309 10.93 -3.50 -24.36
CA TYR A 309 9.80 -3.37 -25.29
C TYR A 309 8.60 -2.64 -24.66
N ARG A 310 8.73 -2.17 -23.40
CA ARG A 310 7.66 -1.54 -22.65
C ARG A 310 7.75 -0.02 -22.70
N SER A 311 8.86 0.52 -22.24
CA SER A 311 9.02 1.95 -21.95
C SER A 311 9.83 2.66 -23.03
N THR A 312 9.55 3.93 -23.24
CA THR A 312 10.33 4.82 -24.10
C THR A 312 11.73 5.10 -23.52
N ALA A 313 12.65 5.61 -24.35
CA ALA A 313 14.05 5.80 -23.96
C ALA A 313 14.19 6.79 -22.79
N HIS A 314 13.46 7.91 -22.79
CA HIS A 314 13.55 8.89 -21.69
C HIS A 314 13.13 8.31 -20.34
N ILE A 315 12.13 7.45 -20.30
CA ILE A 315 11.67 6.77 -19.07
C ILE A 315 12.74 5.81 -18.56
N LEU A 316 13.34 5.03 -19.47
CA LEU A 316 14.40 4.09 -19.10
C LEU A 316 15.67 4.76 -18.62
N GLU A 317 16.08 5.85 -19.26
CA GLU A 317 17.26 6.60 -18.85
C GLU A 317 17.05 7.29 -17.50
N ALA A 318 15.84 7.76 -17.20
CA ALA A 318 15.50 8.25 -15.87
C ALA A 318 15.60 7.13 -14.81
N ALA A 319 15.08 5.95 -15.10
CA ALA A 319 15.17 4.79 -14.21
C ALA A 319 16.62 4.29 -14.04
N ASN A 320 17.40 4.23 -15.14
CA ASN A 320 18.82 3.87 -15.13
C ASN A 320 19.63 4.86 -14.28
N GLY A 321 19.33 6.16 -14.36
CA GLY A 321 19.99 7.21 -13.57
C GLY A 321 19.82 6.99 -12.08
N VAL A 322 18.59 6.77 -11.63
CA VAL A 322 18.30 6.53 -10.21
C VAL A 322 18.97 5.25 -9.72
N ILE A 323 18.79 4.13 -10.44
CA ILE A 323 19.29 2.83 -9.93
C ILE A 323 20.82 2.71 -9.98
N ALA A 324 21.49 3.51 -10.81
CA ALA A 324 22.96 3.52 -10.92
C ALA A 324 23.66 3.86 -9.59
N HIS A 325 22.98 4.53 -8.68
CA HIS A 325 23.51 4.90 -7.35
C HIS A 325 23.55 3.75 -6.35
N ASN A 326 22.95 2.59 -6.65
CA ASN A 326 23.08 1.38 -5.84
C ASN A 326 24.45 0.72 -6.11
N ARG A 327 25.13 0.26 -5.04
CA ARG A 327 26.51 -0.23 -5.12
C ARG A 327 26.62 -1.69 -5.55
N GLU A 328 25.73 -2.54 -5.03
CA GLU A 328 25.76 -3.99 -5.27
C GLU A 328 24.77 -4.35 -6.38
N ARG A 329 25.24 -4.33 -7.66
CA ARG A 329 24.43 -4.64 -8.83
C ARG A 329 25.17 -5.61 -9.76
N LEU A 330 24.42 -6.50 -10.44
CA LEU A 330 24.98 -7.38 -11.47
C LEU A 330 25.33 -6.66 -12.79
N GLY A 331 24.97 -5.39 -12.90
CA GLY A 331 25.36 -4.50 -14.00
C GLY A 331 24.65 -4.87 -15.32
N LYS A 332 23.46 -4.33 -15.52
CA LYS A 332 22.73 -4.29 -16.79
C LYS A 332 22.31 -2.86 -17.10
N THR A 333 22.13 -2.57 -18.39
CA THR A 333 21.63 -1.28 -18.85
C THR A 333 20.50 -1.53 -19.82
N LEU A 334 19.29 -1.09 -19.48
CA LEU A 334 18.13 -1.24 -20.34
C LEU A 334 18.20 -0.27 -21.51
N ARG A 335 17.84 -0.75 -22.70
CA ARG A 335 17.76 0.03 -23.92
C ARG A 335 16.39 -0.11 -24.53
N SER A 336 15.71 1.01 -24.81
CA SER A 336 14.41 0.99 -25.47
C SER A 336 14.54 0.53 -26.92
N VAL A 337 13.61 -0.34 -27.33
CA VAL A 337 13.39 -0.66 -28.74
C VAL A 337 12.39 0.33 -29.36
N GLY A 338 11.61 1.00 -28.50
CA GLY A 338 10.56 1.95 -28.88
C GLY A 338 11.08 3.36 -29.07
N GLY A 339 11.43 4.22 -29.67
CA GLY A 339 11.85 5.62 -29.78
C GLY A 339 12.03 6.35 -28.44
N ASP A 340 12.37 7.62 -28.53
CA ASP A 340 12.70 8.46 -27.38
C ASP A 340 11.48 8.74 -26.48
N GLY A 341 10.30 8.96 -27.08
CA GLY A 341 9.05 9.27 -26.38
C GLY A 341 9.06 10.63 -25.67
N HIS A 342 8.18 10.78 -24.69
CA HIS A 342 8.11 11.98 -23.87
C HIS A 342 9.13 11.92 -22.73
N LYS A 343 9.70 13.08 -22.38
CA LYS A 343 10.55 13.20 -21.19
C LYS A 343 9.73 12.93 -19.92
N VAL A 344 10.38 12.41 -18.88
CA VAL A 344 9.78 12.28 -17.56
C VAL A 344 9.43 13.67 -17.05
N ARG A 345 8.19 13.87 -16.64
CA ARG A 345 7.70 15.18 -16.17
C ARG A 345 7.89 15.28 -14.65
N LEU A 346 8.52 16.35 -14.20
CA LEU A 346 8.72 16.66 -12.79
C LEU A 346 7.97 17.92 -12.42
N ILE A 347 7.15 17.86 -11.37
CA ILE A 347 6.35 19.01 -10.93
C ILE A 347 6.28 19.10 -9.39
N GLY A 348 6.49 20.31 -8.86
CA GLY A 348 6.28 20.64 -7.45
C GLY A 348 4.92 21.29 -7.22
N HIS A 349 4.31 20.99 -6.07
CA HIS A 349 3.04 21.55 -5.61
C HIS A 349 3.19 22.18 -4.24
N TRP A 350 2.27 23.11 -3.89
CA TRP A 350 2.27 23.74 -2.59
C TRP A 350 1.95 22.73 -1.48
N ASP A 351 0.92 21.93 -1.72
CA ASP A 351 0.48 20.90 -0.79
C ASP A 351 -0.07 19.64 -1.50
N GLY A 352 -0.39 18.62 -0.72
CA GLY A 352 -0.90 17.35 -1.24
C GLY A 352 -2.32 17.44 -1.82
N GLU A 353 -3.12 18.43 -1.44
CA GLU A 353 -4.46 18.65 -2.01
C GLU A 353 -4.35 19.26 -3.41
N GLU A 354 -3.41 20.20 -3.60
CA GLU A 354 -3.09 20.75 -4.93
C GLU A 354 -2.49 19.68 -5.86
N GLU A 355 -1.59 18.85 -5.34
CA GLU A 355 -1.04 17.70 -6.08
C GLU A 355 -2.16 16.79 -6.59
N ALA A 356 -3.10 16.40 -5.74
CA ALA A 356 -4.22 15.55 -6.11
C ALA A 356 -5.17 16.23 -7.12
N ARG A 357 -5.38 17.56 -6.97
CA ARG A 357 -6.18 18.34 -7.91
C ARG A 357 -5.55 18.38 -9.29
N TRP A 358 -4.26 18.70 -9.35
CA TRP A 358 -3.52 18.77 -10.60
C TRP A 358 -3.49 17.39 -11.32
N ILE A 359 -3.23 16.32 -10.58
CA ILE A 359 -3.24 14.96 -11.15
C ILE A 359 -4.63 14.61 -11.69
N GLY A 360 -5.71 14.93 -10.98
CA GLY A 360 -7.08 14.71 -11.46
C GLY A 360 -7.37 15.44 -12.78
N GLU A 361 -6.95 16.69 -12.89
CA GLU A 361 -7.07 17.49 -14.12
C GLU A 361 -6.22 16.94 -15.27
N GLU A 362 -5.04 16.39 -14.96
CA GLU A 362 -4.14 15.82 -15.94
C GLU A 362 -4.65 14.46 -16.46
N LEU A 363 -5.23 13.64 -15.61
CA LEU A 363 -5.90 12.40 -16.01
C LEU A 363 -7.03 12.67 -17.03
N GLU A 364 -7.87 13.68 -16.75
CA GLU A 364 -8.90 14.10 -17.72
C GLU A 364 -8.31 14.67 -19.02
N ALA A 365 -7.21 15.42 -18.91
CA ALA A 365 -6.55 16.02 -20.07
C ALA A 365 -5.94 14.93 -20.97
N LEU A 366 -5.29 13.92 -20.40
CA LEU A 366 -4.74 12.77 -21.13
C LEU A 366 -5.85 11.90 -21.72
N SER A 367 -6.97 11.71 -21.04
CA SER A 367 -8.08 10.91 -21.59
C SER A 367 -8.73 11.57 -22.79
N ARG A 368 -8.67 12.90 -22.88
CA ARG A 368 -9.20 13.70 -24.00
C ARG A 368 -8.16 14.00 -25.11
N GLY A 369 -6.90 13.61 -24.92
CA GLY A 369 -5.82 13.90 -25.87
C GLY A 369 -5.45 15.39 -25.97
N THR A 370 -5.75 16.21 -24.95
CA THR A 370 -5.58 17.69 -25.01
C THR A 370 -4.14 18.16 -24.76
N ARG A 371 -3.20 17.25 -24.46
CA ARG A 371 -1.77 17.57 -24.17
C ARG A 371 -0.84 17.33 -25.34
N GLY A 372 -1.35 17.08 -26.55
CA GLY A 372 -0.53 16.70 -27.70
C GLY A 372 -0.03 15.24 -27.62
N ILE A 373 -0.64 14.46 -26.77
CA ILE A 373 -0.46 13.01 -26.61
C ILE A 373 -1.77 12.37 -27.07
N ASP A 374 -1.68 11.23 -27.75
CA ASP A 374 -2.86 10.46 -28.12
C ASP A 374 -3.74 10.14 -26.90
N PRO A 375 -5.06 10.12 -27.02
CA PRO A 375 -5.96 9.85 -25.92
C PRO A 375 -5.62 8.51 -25.25
N ILE A 376 -5.45 8.54 -23.94
CA ILE A 376 -5.19 7.32 -23.12
C ILE A 376 -6.46 7.03 -22.31
N GLY A 377 -7.00 5.81 -22.42
CA GLY A 377 -8.14 5.38 -21.59
C GLY A 377 -7.82 5.44 -20.10
N LEU A 378 -8.83 5.68 -19.26
CA LEU A 378 -8.64 5.77 -17.79
C LEU A 378 -8.05 4.47 -17.20
N ASP A 379 -8.37 3.32 -17.77
CA ASP A 379 -7.81 2.01 -17.40
C ASP A 379 -6.32 1.85 -17.74
N GLY A 380 -5.82 2.63 -18.70
CA GLY A 380 -4.39 2.76 -19.04
C GLY A 380 -3.61 3.72 -18.12
N MET A 381 -4.23 4.30 -17.09
CA MET A 381 -3.59 5.27 -16.20
C MET A 381 -3.50 4.74 -14.77
N ALA A 382 -2.33 4.94 -14.13
CA ALA A 382 -2.12 4.55 -12.76
C ALA A 382 -1.46 5.65 -11.92
N ILE A 383 -1.87 5.72 -10.64
CA ILE A 383 -1.22 6.52 -9.61
C ILE A 383 -0.58 5.56 -8.63
N LEU A 384 0.74 5.65 -8.48
CA LEU A 384 1.52 4.75 -7.65
C LEU A 384 2.09 5.52 -6.46
N VAL A 385 1.57 5.23 -5.28
CA VAL A 385 1.97 5.88 -4.02
C VAL A 385 2.94 5.02 -3.22
N ARG A 386 3.76 5.63 -2.37
CA ARG A 386 4.66 4.88 -1.48
C ARG A 386 3.91 4.20 -0.34
N ALA A 387 2.89 4.81 0.20
CA ALA A 387 2.12 4.32 1.33
C ALA A 387 0.61 4.55 1.14
N SER A 388 -0.21 3.64 1.67
CA SER A 388 -1.67 3.65 1.45
C SER A 388 -2.36 4.91 1.97
N HIS A 389 -1.83 5.56 3.02
CA HIS A 389 -2.43 6.80 3.54
C HIS A 389 -2.38 7.96 2.54
N GLN A 390 -1.44 7.94 1.57
CA GLN A 390 -1.37 8.94 0.51
C GLN A 390 -2.55 8.85 -0.47
N MET A 391 -3.21 7.69 -0.59
CA MET A 391 -4.30 7.48 -1.54
C MET A 391 -5.50 8.38 -1.26
N ARG A 392 -5.72 8.72 0.00
CA ARG A 392 -6.88 9.46 0.45
C ARG A 392 -7.11 10.78 -0.29
N ALA A 393 -6.08 11.59 -0.46
CA ALA A 393 -6.19 12.87 -1.16
C ALA A 393 -6.67 12.71 -2.61
N PHE A 394 -6.25 11.62 -3.27
CA PHE A 394 -6.69 11.27 -4.63
C PHE A 394 -8.12 10.74 -4.63
N GLU A 395 -8.46 9.85 -3.70
CA GLU A 395 -9.81 9.31 -3.56
C GLU A 395 -10.84 10.44 -3.37
N ASP A 396 -10.58 11.38 -2.45
CA ASP A 396 -11.45 12.53 -2.20
C ASP A 396 -11.58 13.43 -3.43
N ARG A 397 -10.47 13.67 -4.13
CA ARG A 397 -10.51 14.47 -5.35
C ARG A 397 -11.33 13.79 -6.45
N PHE A 398 -11.12 12.49 -6.68
CA PHE A 398 -11.82 11.74 -7.72
C PHE A 398 -13.33 11.65 -7.45
N LEU A 399 -13.71 11.47 -6.19
CA LEU A 399 -15.11 11.54 -5.77
C LEU A 399 -15.72 12.91 -6.08
N THR A 400 -15.00 13.99 -5.77
CA THR A 400 -15.48 15.36 -5.98
C THR A 400 -15.71 15.68 -7.46
N ILE A 401 -14.85 15.17 -8.36
CA ILE A 401 -14.95 15.44 -9.81
C ILE A 401 -15.69 14.33 -10.58
N GLY A 402 -16.13 13.26 -9.91
CA GLY A 402 -16.82 12.13 -10.55
C GLY A 402 -15.90 11.29 -11.45
N LEU A 403 -14.59 11.22 -11.16
CA LEU A 403 -13.64 10.42 -11.93
C LEU A 403 -13.67 8.96 -11.47
N PRO A 404 -13.98 7.98 -12.33
CA PRO A 404 -13.99 6.57 -11.97
C PRO A 404 -12.60 6.07 -11.59
N TYR A 405 -12.47 5.39 -10.46
CA TYR A 405 -11.20 4.82 -10.00
C TYR A 405 -11.38 3.48 -9.30
N ARG A 406 -10.30 2.71 -9.22
CA ARG A 406 -10.21 1.47 -8.43
C ARG A 406 -8.94 1.48 -7.58
N VAL A 407 -9.03 0.94 -6.36
CA VAL A 407 -7.88 0.74 -5.46
C VAL A 407 -7.45 -0.72 -5.53
N ILE A 408 -6.15 -0.96 -5.78
CA ILE A 408 -5.58 -2.31 -5.78
C ILE A 408 -4.68 -2.48 -4.55
N GLY A 409 -4.89 -3.57 -3.81
CA GLY A 409 -4.09 -3.92 -2.64
C GLY A 409 -4.61 -3.37 -1.31
N GLY A 410 -5.82 -2.83 -1.28
CA GLY A 410 -6.50 -2.40 -0.06
C GLY A 410 -7.96 -2.01 -0.33
N PRO A 411 -8.80 -1.98 0.70
CA PRO A 411 -10.17 -1.47 0.58
C PRO A 411 -10.13 0.04 0.27
N ARG A 412 -11.10 0.48 -0.52
CA ARG A 412 -11.36 1.92 -0.70
C ARG A 412 -11.60 2.58 0.65
N PHE A 413 -11.46 3.90 0.75
CA PHE A 413 -11.61 4.60 2.02
C PHE A 413 -12.92 4.24 2.73
N TYR A 414 -14.05 4.33 2.04
CA TYR A 414 -15.36 4.04 2.63
C TYR A 414 -15.63 2.53 2.86
N GLU A 415 -14.82 1.65 2.31
CA GLU A 415 -14.87 0.19 2.54
C GLU A 415 -14.05 -0.25 3.77
N ARG A 416 -13.19 0.62 4.31
CA ARG A 416 -12.38 0.33 5.49
C ARG A 416 -13.26 0.04 6.69
N MET A 417 -12.85 -0.94 7.49
CA MET A 417 -13.66 -1.44 8.62
C MET A 417 -14.07 -0.32 9.57
N GLU A 418 -13.11 0.52 9.99
CA GLU A 418 -13.33 1.62 10.91
C GLU A 418 -14.29 2.68 10.35
N ILE A 419 -14.28 2.89 9.05
CA ILE A 419 -15.18 3.84 8.38
C ILE A 419 -16.57 3.24 8.23
N ARG A 420 -16.67 1.96 7.84
CA ARG A 420 -17.97 1.27 7.75
C ARG A 420 -18.67 1.18 9.09
N ASP A 421 -17.94 0.98 10.18
CA ASP A 421 -18.49 0.98 11.55
C ASP A 421 -18.99 2.39 11.93
N ALA A 422 -18.20 3.44 11.68
CA ALA A 422 -18.60 4.82 11.93
C ALA A 422 -19.84 5.21 11.12
N MET A 423 -19.86 4.87 9.83
CA MET A 423 -21.02 5.11 8.96
C MET A 423 -22.27 4.34 9.43
N ALA A 424 -22.12 3.12 9.97
CA ALA A 424 -23.23 2.37 10.50
C ALA A 424 -23.85 3.08 11.75
N TYR A 425 -23.04 3.72 12.58
CA TYR A 425 -23.56 4.59 13.63
C TYR A 425 -24.39 5.76 13.06
N PHE A 426 -23.87 6.43 12.05
CA PHE A 426 -24.58 7.55 11.40
C PHE A 426 -25.88 7.08 10.75
N ARG A 427 -25.87 5.92 10.09
CA ARG A 427 -27.06 5.31 9.46
C ARG A 427 -28.15 4.98 10.48
N VAL A 428 -27.82 4.41 11.65
CA VAL A 428 -28.79 4.11 12.71
C VAL A 428 -29.42 5.40 13.28
N VAL A 429 -28.67 6.49 13.37
CA VAL A 429 -29.19 7.77 13.83
C VAL A 429 -30.14 8.40 12.80
N VAL A 430 -29.79 8.33 11.50
CA VAL A 430 -30.63 8.81 10.41
C VAL A 430 -31.86 7.91 10.20
N SER A 431 -31.67 6.62 10.19
CA SER A 431 -32.70 5.60 9.96
C SER A 431 -32.64 4.53 11.06
N PRO A 432 -33.46 4.63 12.12
CA PRO A 432 -33.47 3.65 13.23
C PRO A 432 -33.93 2.25 12.83
N ASP A 433 -34.57 2.12 11.66
CA ASP A 433 -35.01 0.84 11.11
C ASP A 433 -33.96 0.13 10.26
N ASP A 434 -32.72 0.69 10.18
CA ASP A 434 -31.61 0.06 9.51
C ASP A 434 -31.01 -1.07 10.36
N ASP A 435 -31.59 -2.23 10.25
CA ASP A 435 -31.24 -3.42 11.01
C ASP A 435 -29.79 -3.86 10.77
N LEU A 436 -29.32 -3.77 9.52
CA LEU A 436 -27.94 -4.15 9.17
C LEU A 436 -26.91 -3.22 9.82
N ALA A 437 -27.19 -1.92 9.82
CA ALA A 437 -26.34 -0.96 10.50
C ALA A 437 -26.35 -1.16 12.02
N PHE A 438 -27.50 -1.43 12.61
CA PHE A 438 -27.61 -1.72 14.04
C PHE A 438 -26.89 -3.01 14.44
N GLU A 439 -27.05 -4.10 13.69
CA GLU A 439 -26.35 -5.36 13.93
C GLU A 439 -24.83 -5.18 13.94
N ARG A 440 -24.31 -4.33 13.07
CA ARG A 440 -22.88 -4.01 12.98
C ARG A 440 -22.36 -3.28 14.22
N ILE A 441 -23.13 -2.34 14.80
CA ILE A 441 -22.65 -1.48 15.90
C ILE A 441 -23.04 -1.98 17.30
N VAL A 442 -24.02 -2.86 17.41
CA VAL A 442 -24.61 -3.24 18.73
C VAL A 442 -23.57 -3.75 19.74
N ASN A 443 -22.50 -4.40 19.28
CA ASN A 443 -21.40 -4.88 20.10
C ASN A 443 -20.01 -4.36 19.65
N THR A 444 -19.95 -3.28 18.92
CA THR A 444 -18.75 -2.56 18.51
C THR A 444 -18.83 -1.09 18.94
N PRO A 445 -18.10 -0.67 19.99
CA PRO A 445 -17.20 -1.40 20.92
C PRO A 445 -17.87 -2.55 21.68
N LYS A 446 -17.06 -3.45 22.25
CA LYS A 446 -17.56 -4.59 23.02
C LYS A 446 -18.40 -4.16 24.23
N ARG A 447 -19.70 -4.45 24.20
CA ARG A 447 -20.68 -4.14 25.27
C ARG A 447 -21.06 -5.36 26.11
N GLY A 448 -20.32 -6.46 25.93
CA GLY A 448 -20.63 -7.71 26.68
C GLY A 448 -21.88 -8.46 26.17
N LEU A 449 -22.28 -8.18 24.92
CA LEU A 449 -23.39 -8.86 24.26
C LEU A 449 -22.83 -10.06 23.49
N GLY A 450 -22.92 -11.26 24.10
CA GLY A 450 -22.58 -12.52 23.41
C GLY A 450 -23.69 -12.95 22.43
N ASP A 451 -23.41 -14.01 21.66
CA ASP A 451 -24.31 -14.55 20.63
C ASP A 451 -25.73 -14.82 21.12
N LYS A 452 -25.89 -15.28 22.40
CA LYS A 452 -27.20 -15.49 23.00
C LYS A 452 -28.00 -14.20 23.14
N ALA A 453 -27.34 -13.08 23.50
CA ALA A 453 -28.03 -11.80 23.66
C ALA A 453 -28.43 -11.24 22.28
N GLN A 454 -27.55 -11.34 21.29
CA GLN A 454 -27.87 -10.92 19.92
C GLN A 454 -29.01 -11.76 19.32
N SER A 455 -28.98 -13.07 19.51
CA SER A 455 -30.09 -13.96 19.09
C SER A 455 -31.42 -13.65 19.80
N ALA A 456 -31.40 -13.24 21.08
CA ALA A 456 -32.60 -12.81 21.80
C ALA A 456 -33.20 -11.52 21.19
N ILE A 457 -32.35 -10.55 20.85
CA ILE A 457 -32.78 -9.31 20.16
C ILE A 457 -33.46 -9.64 18.82
N GLN A 458 -32.79 -10.45 17.98
CA GLN A 458 -33.30 -10.83 16.67
C GLN A 458 -34.63 -11.60 16.77
N LYS A 459 -34.77 -12.49 17.77
CA LYS A 459 -36.00 -13.25 18.01
C LYS A 459 -37.15 -12.32 18.40
N LEU A 460 -36.91 -11.40 19.33
CA LEU A 460 -37.95 -10.43 19.76
C LEU A 460 -38.35 -9.49 18.65
N ALA A 461 -37.40 -8.97 17.88
CA ALA A 461 -37.68 -8.11 16.73
C ALA A 461 -38.57 -8.84 15.71
N ARG A 462 -38.18 -10.05 15.29
CA ARG A 462 -38.95 -10.86 14.33
C ARG A 462 -40.34 -11.26 14.81
N SER A 463 -40.46 -11.65 16.09
CA SER A 463 -41.76 -12.07 16.65
C SER A 463 -42.75 -10.92 16.78
N ASN A 464 -42.28 -9.67 16.86
CA ASN A 464 -43.14 -8.49 16.99
C ASN A 464 -43.23 -7.66 15.72
N GLY A 465 -42.48 -8.01 14.65
CA GLY A 465 -42.45 -7.26 13.39
C GLY A 465 -41.87 -5.85 13.52
N ILE A 466 -40.89 -5.66 14.40
CA ILE A 466 -40.24 -4.37 14.72
C ILE A 466 -38.76 -4.41 14.34
N SER A 467 -38.13 -3.22 14.27
CA SER A 467 -36.70 -3.11 13.99
C SER A 467 -35.82 -3.73 15.08
N LEU A 468 -34.56 -4.06 14.75
CA LEU A 468 -33.61 -4.62 15.72
C LEU A 468 -33.32 -3.64 16.87
N LEU A 469 -33.33 -2.34 16.63
CA LEU A 469 -33.19 -1.32 17.67
C LEU A 469 -34.35 -1.37 18.67
N GLU A 470 -35.60 -1.44 18.19
CA GLU A 470 -36.77 -1.60 19.02
C GLU A 470 -36.81 -2.99 19.71
N GLY A 471 -36.39 -4.04 18.98
CA GLY A 471 -36.18 -5.38 19.56
C GLY A 471 -35.18 -5.38 20.69
N ALA A 472 -34.11 -4.61 20.58
CA ALA A 472 -33.11 -4.43 21.63
C ALA A 472 -33.68 -3.68 22.84
N ARG A 473 -34.51 -2.64 22.62
CA ARG A 473 -35.25 -1.95 23.70
C ARG A 473 -36.16 -2.89 24.45
N LEU A 474 -36.96 -3.64 23.72
CA LEU A 474 -37.87 -4.64 24.30
C LEU A 474 -37.14 -5.74 25.05
N ALA A 475 -35.96 -6.19 24.56
CA ALA A 475 -35.14 -7.20 25.23
C ALA A 475 -34.58 -6.71 26.58
N VAL A 476 -34.25 -5.43 26.68
CA VAL A 476 -33.82 -4.81 27.94
C VAL A 476 -35.03 -4.65 28.91
N GLU A 477 -36.17 -4.11 28.42
CA GLU A 477 -37.38 -3.89 29.22
C GLU A 477 -38.01 -5.16 29.73
N SER A 478 -38.03 -6.23 28.93
CA SER A 478 -38.56 -7.54 29.34
C SER A 478 -37.58 -8.36 30.21
N GLY A 479 -36.36 -7.87 30.42
CA GLY A 479 -35.33 -8.62 31.16
C GLY A 479 -34.76 -9.84 30.43
N ALA A 480 -35.02 -9.98 29.10
CA ALA A 480 -34.44 -11.05 28.28
C ALA A 480 -32.91 -10.93 28.18
N ILE A 481 -32.38 -9.74 28.35
CA ILE A 481 -30.95 -9.45 28.49
C ILE A 481 -30.74 -8.81 29.84
N GLY A 482 -29.79 -9.32 30.63
CA GLY A 482 -29.50 -8.85 31.98
C GLY A 482 -28.05 -8.43 32.21
N GLY A 483 -27.76 -7.95 33.40
CA GLY A 483 -26.40 -7.64 33.84
C GLY A 483 -25.76 -6.42 33.14
N LYS A 484 -24.42 -6.45 32.97
CA LYS A 484 -23.67 -5.36 32.41
C LYS A 484 -24.06 -5.09 30.93
N GLY A 485 -24.33 -6.17 30.19
CA GLY A 485 -24.71 -6.04 28.76
C GLY A 485 -26.02 -5.29 28.55
N ALA A 486 -27.02 -5.52 29.41
CA ALA A 486 -28.30 -4.79 29.36
C ALA A 486 -28.14 -3.30 29.67
N LYS A 487 -27.26 -2.94 30.63
CA LYS A 487 -26.99 -1.55 30.99
C LYS A 487 -26.30 -0.82 29.82
N GLU A 488 -25.27 -1.41 29.25
CA GLU A 488 -24.52 -0.83 28.12
C GLU A 488 -25.40 -0.71 26.85
N LEU A 489 -26.27 -1.73 26.62
CA LEU A 489 -27.23 -1.70 25.52
C LEU A 489 -28.26 -0.59 25.69
N LYS A 490 -28.82 -0.44 26.91
CA LYS A 490 -29.72 0.67 27.22
C LYS A 490 -29.07 2.02 26.99
N THR A 491 -27.83 2.20 27.44
CA THR A 491 -27.07 3.44 27.23
C THR A 491 -26.95 3.76 25.72
N LEU A 492 -26.68 2.76 24.87
CA LEU A 492 -26.61 2.95 23.43
C LEU A 492 -27.99 3.37 22.86
N ILE A 493 -29.07 2.67 23.24
CA ILE A 493 -30.43 2.96 22.76
C ILE A 493 -30.83 4.39 23.13
N ASP A 494 -30.62 4.79 24.40
CA ASP A 494 -30.92 6.13 24.89
C ASP A 494 -30.06 7.18 24.18
N ALA A 495 -28.81 6.87 23.86
CA ALA A 495 -27.92 7.76 23.11
C ALA A 495 -28.39 7.95 21.65
N VAL A 496 -28.78 6.89 20.96
CA VAL A 496 -29.33 6.97 19.59
C VAL A 496 -30.58 7.83 19.56
N ALA A 497 -31.49 7.66 20.50
CA ALA A 497 -32.69 8.48 20.60
C ALA A 497 -32.37 9.96 20.81
N ARG A 498 -31.37 10.26 21.68
CA ARG A 498 -30.91 11.64 21.94
C ARG A 498 -30.23 12.25 20.71
N TRP A 499 -29.31 11.54 20.05
CA TRP A 499 -28.62 12.03 18.84
C TRP A 499 -29.62 12.33 17.72
N ARG A 500 -30.62 11.46 17.54
CA ARG A 500 -31.70 11.70 16.58
C ARG A 500 -32.51 12.95 16.91
N LYS A 501 -32.87 13.16 18.19
CA LYS A 501 -33.57 14.39 18.63
C LYS A 501 -32.75 15.66 18.35
N LEU A 502 -31.43 15.61 18.59
CA LEU A 502 -30.52 16.70 18.29
C LEU A 502 -30.40 16.96 16.76
N MET A 503 -30.38 15.91 15.95
CA MET A 503 -30.36 16.01 14.47
C MET A 503 -31.61 16.69 13.94
N LEU A 504 -32.79 16.32 14.48
CA LEU A 504 -34.08 16.85 14.04
C LEU A 504 -34.41 18.23 14.64
N GLY A 505 -33.64 18.75 15.59
CA GLY A 505 -33.85 20.04 16.21
C GLY A 505 -35.13 20.11 17.05
N GLY A 506 -35.55 19.02 17.68
CA GLY A 506 -36.79 18.93 18.49
C GLY A 506 -38.05 18.60 17.69
N LEU A 507 -37.96 18.49 16.37
CA LEU A 507 -39.07 18.02 15.53
C LEU A 507 -39.24 16.51 15.67
N GLN A 508 -40.45 16.03 16.01
CA GLN A 508 -40.76 14.61 16.00
C GLN A 508 -41.67 14.27 14.80
N PRO A 509 -41.41 13.18 14.08
CA PRO A 509 -42.35 12.69 13.10
C PRO A 509 -43.60 12.12 13.82
N ILE A 510 -44.76 12.61 13.46
CA ILE A 510 -46.02 12.02 13.92
C ILE A 510 -46.32 10.83 13.04
N GLY A 511 -46.17 9.63 13.58
CA GLY A 511 -46.65 8.41 12.94
C GLY A 511 -48.17 8.37 12.92
N LEU A 512 -48.78 8.95 11.90
CA LEU A 512 -50.17 8.63 11.54
C LEU A 512 -50.09 7.47 10.54
N GLY A 513 -50.61 6.30 10.93
CA GLY A 513 -50.70 5.14 10.06
C GLY A 513 -51.52 5.45 8.81
N GLY A 514 -50.83 5.77 7.73
CA GLY A 514 -51.37 6.05 6.42
C GLY A 514 -50.31 6.73 5.55
N ALA A 515 -50.04 6.16 4.38
CA ALA A 515 -49.06 6.66 3.42
C ALA A 515 -49.27 8.17 3.15
N ASP A 516 -48.18 8.88 3.03
CA ASP A 516 -48.06 10.25 2.52
C ASP A 516 -48.52 11.41 3.44
N ASP A 517 -47.79 11.66 4.53
CA ASP A 517 -47.45 13.02 5.03
C ASP A 517 -46.85 12.92 6.43
N ASP A 518 -45.53 13.00 6.54
CA ASP A 518 -44.84 13.25 7.81
C ASP A 518 -45.03 14.71 8.23
N LEU A 519 -46.09 15.01 8.99
CA LEU A 519 -46.27 16.27 9.64
C LEU A 519 -45.34 16.36 10.87
N LEU A 520 -44.42 17.31 10.83
CA LEU A 520 -43.53 17.65 11.94
C LEU A 520 -44.26 18.61 12.90
N VAL A 521 -44.27 18.29 14.21
CA VAL A 521 -44.81 19.17 15.24
C VAL A 521 -43.67 19.76 16.07
N GLU A 522 -43.66 21.09 16.25
CA GLU A 522 -42.71 21.75 17.15
C GLU A 522 -43.06 21.46 18.62
N GLU A 523 -42.04 21.03 19.41
CA GLU A 523 -42.17 20.97 20.88
C GLU A 523 -42.11 22.40 21.48
N ASP A 524 -42.82 22.63 22.58
CA ASP A 524 -42.89 23.94 23.30
C ASP A 524 -41.51 24.42 23.85
N HIS A 525 -40.47 23.60 23.81
CA HIS A 525 -39.09 23.95 24.15
C HIS A 525 -38.15 23.52 23.02
N PRO A 526 -37.67 24.43 22.16
CA PRO A 526 -36.77 24.11 21.08
C PRO A 526 -35.42 23.59 21.63
N THR A 527 -35.12 22.31 21.41
CA THR A 527 -33.76 21.79 21.60
C THR A 527 -32.85 22.42 20.52
N PRO A 528 -31.67 22.92 20.89
CA PRO A 528 -30.79 23.54 19.94
C PRO A 528 -30.38 22.51 18.85
N LYS A 529 -30.62 22.83 17.60
CA LYS A 529 -30.18 22.04 16.46
C LYS A 529 -28.65 22.06 16.42
N ILE A 530 -28.01 20.90 16.48
CA ILE A 530 -26.55 20.77 16.38
C ILE A 530 -26.14 20.57 14.91
N GLY A 531 -25.06 21.16 14.48
CA GLY A 531 -24.52 20.94 13.14
C GLY A 531 -24.13 19.47 12.92
N HIS A 532 -24.30 18.95 11.71
CA HIS A 532 -24.07 17.53 11.39
C HIS A 532 -22.64 17.08 11.66
N ILE A 533 -21.64 17.96 11.54
CA ILE A 533 -20.23 17.68 11.85
C ILE A 533 -20.05 17.44 13.35
N ALA A 534 -20.51 18.38 14.18
CA ALA A 534 -20.46 18.26 15.63
C ALA A 534 -21.31 17.08 16.15
N LEU A 535 -22.41 16.76 15.46
CA LEU A 535 -23.20 15.57 15.76
C LEU A 535 -22.42 14.27 15.45
N ALA A 536 -21.72 14.21 14.33
CA ALA A 536 -20.89 13.05 13.97
C ALA A 536 -19.74 12.82 14.97
N GLU A 537 -19.05 13.88 15.38
CA GLU A 537 -18.02 13.82 16.43
C GLU A 537 -18.63 13.30 17.76
N MET A 538 -19.75 13.86 18.17
CA MET A 538 -20.48 13.45 19.38
C MET A 538 -20.87 11.96 19.33
N ILE A 539 -21.40 11.48 18.21
CA ILE A 539 -21.77 10.08 18.02
C ILE A 539 -20.56 9.17 18.22
N LEU A 540 -19.43 9.47 17.57
CA LEU A 540 -18.22 8.65 17.64
C LEU A 540 -17.58 8.64 19.04
N ASP A 541 -17.62 9.76 19.74
CA ASP A 541 -17.05 9.88 21.09
C ASP A 541 -17.96 9.23 22.15
N GLU A 542 -19.24 9.59 22.18
CA GLU A 542 -20.18 9.09 23.19
C GLU A 542 -20.52 7.60 23.02
N SER A 543 -20.44 7.06 21.77
CA SER A 543 -20.56 5.62 21.54
C SER A 543 -19.37 4.82 22.10
N GLY A 544 -18.28 5.51 22.45
CA GLY A 544 -17.02 4.90 22.87
C GLY A 544 -16.19 4.37 21.70
N TYR A 545 -16.55 4.66 20.45
CA TYR A 545 -15.88 4.15 19.26
C TYR A 545 -14.48 4.77 19.09
N THR A 546 -14.38 6.10 19.24
CA THR A 546 -13.09 6.81 19.25
C THR A 546 -12.19 6.30 20.39
N ALA A 547 -12.75 6.15 21.60
CA ALA A 547 -12.02 5.67 22.77
C ALA A 547 -11.52 4.20 22.60
N MET A 548 -12.25 3.37 21.87
CA MET A 548 -11.83 2.01 21.54
C MET A 548 -10.51 2.01 20.78
N TRP A 549 -10.40 2.84 19.72
CA TRP A 549 -9.17 2.95 18.93
C TRP A 549 -8.04 3.70 19.64
N GLN A 550 -8.35 4.67 20.52
CA GLN A 550 -7.34 5.33 21.36
C GLN A 550 -6.68 4.37 22.35
N ASN A 551 -7.43 3.38 22.84
CA ASN A 551 -6.93 2.37 23.77
C ASN A 551 -6.35 1.14 23.08
N ASP A 552 -6.53 1.01 21.76
CA ASP A 552 -5.95 -0.06 20.97
C ASP A 552 -4.44 0.21 20.75
N LYS A 553 -3.60 -0.79 21.09
CA LYS A 553 -2.14 -0.71 20.99
C LYS A 553 -1.59 -1.31 19.69
N THR A 554 -2.44 -1.67 18.76
CA THR A 554 -2.00 -2.17 17.46
C THR A 554 -1.33 -1.05 16.66
N PRO A 555 -0.31 -1.36 15.84
CA PRO A 555 0.35 -0.37 15.00
C PRO A 555 -0.58 0.36 14.03
N GLU A 556 -1.71 -0.25 13.71
CA GLU A 556 -2.73 0.28 12.80
C GLU A 556 -3.68 1.27 13.46
N ALA A 557 -3.82 1.23 14.80
CA ALA A 557 -4.79 2.06 15.53
C ALA A 557 -4.63 3.57 15.32
N PRO A 558 -3.41 4.15 15.30
CA PRO A 558 -3.24 5.57 14.99
C PRO A 558 -3.75 5.93 13.58
N GLY A 559 -3.50 5.07 12.59
CA GLY A 559 -3.99 5.27 11.23
C GLY A 559 -5.51 5.19 11.12
N ARG A 560 -6.15 4.31 11.91
CA ARG A 560 -7.62 4.22 11.96
C ARG A 560 -8.25 5.44 12.62
N LEU A 561 -7.63 5.98 13.68
CA LEU A 561 -8.07 7.25 14.28
C LEU A 561 -7.96 8.42 13.31
N GLU A 562 -6.89 8.46 12.50
CA GLU A 562 -6.74 9.48 11.48
C GLU A 562 -7.83 9.34 10.41
N ASN A 563 -8.13 8.11 9.97
CA ASN A 563 -9.25 7.86 9.05
C ASN A 563 -10.60 8.34 9.61
N LEU A 564 -10.85 8.19 10.91
CA LEU A 564 -12.08 8.71 11.54
C LEU A 564 -12.13 10.25 11.55
N LYS A 565 -11.02 10.93 11.82
CA LYS A 565 -10.94 12.39 11.73
C LYS A 565 -11.19 12.89 10.32
N GLU A 566 -10.63 12.19 9.32
CA GLU A 566 -10.86 12.51 7.92
C GLU A 566 -12.30 12.25 7.48
N LEU A 567 -12.95 11.19 8.00
CA LEU A 567 -14.37 10.96 7.78
C LEU A 567 -15.22 12.14 8.27
N VAL A 568 -14.92 12.64 9.48
CA VAL A 568 -15.60 13.82 10.02
C VAL A 568 -15.34 15.07 9.18
N LYS A 569 -14.10 15.26 8.73
CA LYS A 569 -13.77 16.37 7.82
C LYS A 569 -14.50 16.27 6.47
N ALA A 570 -14.68 15.07 5.95
CA ALA A 570 -15.40 14.89 4.68
C ALA A 570 -16.87 15.37 4.76
N LEU A 571 -17.46 15.39 5.95
CA LEU A 571 -18.80 15.92 6.18
C LEU A 571 -18.91 17.44 5.95
N GLU A 572 -17.81 18.20 6.02
CA GLU A 572 -17.78 19.65 5.75
C GLU A 572 -18.28 20.01 4.34
N LEU A 573 -18.19 19.06 3.39
CA LEU A 573 -18.62 19.25 2.01
C LEU A 573 -20.13 19.05 1.78
N PHE A 574 -20.87 18.63 2.81
CA PHE A 574 -22.28 18.27 2.72
C PHE A 574 -23.14 19.16 3.63
N GLU A 575 -24.41 19.35 3.25
CA GLU A 575 -25.34 20.14 4.04
C GLU A 575 -25.87 19.42 5.28
N ASN A 576 -25.91 18.08 5.25
CA ASN A 576 -26.43 17.27 6.34
C ASN A 576 -25.89 15.83 6.26
N LEU A 577 -26.09 15.07 7.34
CA LEU A 577 -25.60 13.69 7.48
C LEU A 577 -26.25 12.71 6.48
N GLN A 578 -27.52 12.92 6.17
CA GLN A 578 -28.25 12.08 5.22
C GLN A 578 -27.70 12.21 3.80
N GLY A 579 -27.50 13.44 3.31
CA GLY A 579 -26.94 13.69 1.98
C GLY A 579 -25.52 13.11 1.83
N PHE A 580 -24.73 13.15 2.91
CA PHE A 580 -23.43 12.48 2.93
C PHE A 580 -23.58 10.96 2.78
N LEU A 581 -24.46 10.32 3.55
CA LEU A 581 -24.67 8.86 3.50
C LEU A 581 -25.19 8.40 2.13
N GLU A 582 -26.13 9.15 1.54
CA GLU A 582 -26.65 8.91 0.20
C GLU A 582 -25.55 9.00 -0.85
N HIS A 583 -24.71 10.04 -0.77
CA HIS A 583 -23.57 10.20 -1.69
C HIS A 583 -22.60 9.03 -1.61
N VAL A 584 -22.21 8.61 -0.39
CA VAL A 584 -21.30 7.47 -0.20
C VAL A 584 -21.93 6.18 -0.70
N SER A 585 -23.24 5.98 -0.50
CA SER A 585 -23.97 4.80 -0.99
C SER A 585 -23.93 4.70 -2.51
N LEU A 586 -24.21 5.81 -3.21
CA LEU A 586 -24.14 5.88 -4.67
C LEU A 586 -22.74 5.55 -5.22
N ILE A 587 -21.70 6.00 -4.53
CA ILE A 587 -20.31 5.71 -4.93
C ILE A 587 -19.98 4.22 -4.73
N MET A 588 -20.47 3.63 -3.65
CA MET A 588 -20.22 2.21 -3.37
C MET A 588 -20.98 1.30 -4.36
N ASP A 589 -22.17 1.69 -4.80
CA ASP A 589 -22.97 0.95 -5.80
C ASP A 589 -22.36 1.02 -7.21
N ASN A 590 -21.82 2.17 -7.62
CA ASN A 590 -21.12 2.34 -8.90
C ASN A 590 -19.80 1.53 -8.99
N ALA A 591 -19.37 0.95 -7.87
CA ALA A 591 -18.17 0.11 -7.81
C ALA A 591 -18.34 -1.27 -8.45
N GLN A 592 -19.56 -1.72 -8.72
CA GLN A 592 -19.85 -3.06 -9.25
C GLN A 592 -19.86 -3.15 -10.80
N ASP A 593 -19.80 -2.02 -11.51
CA ASP A 593 -19.70 -2.01 -12.98
C ASP A 593 -18.25 -2.29 -13.40
N ASP A 594 -17.96 -3.54 -13.75
CA ASP A 594 -16.65 -4.01 -14.24
C ASP A 594 -16.35 -3.56 -15.69
N GLU A 595 -17.33 -3.01 -16.41
CA GLU A 595 -17.19 -2.56 -17.80
C GLU A 595 -16.70 -1.10 -17.93
N GLU A 596 -16.71 -0.31 -16.87
CA GLU A 596 -16.29 1.08 -16.91
C GLU A 596 -14.76 1.22 -16.82
N GLN A 597 -14.17 2.07 -17.67
CA GLN A 597 -12.74 2.41 -17.59
C GLN A 597 -12.45 3.18 -16.30
N LYS A 598 -11.53 2.66 -15.48
CA LYS A 598 -11.21 3.19 -14.13
C LYS A 598 -9.73 3.46 -13.97
N VAL A 599 -9.36 4.63 -13.45
CA VAL A 599 -7.99 4.92 -13.04
C VAL A 599 -7.57 3.98 -11.91
N THR A 600 -6.37 3.44 -12.01
CA THR A 600 -5.84 2.53 -10.99
C THR A 600 -5.03 3.29 -9.94
N LEU A 601 -5.41 3.17 -8.68
CA LEU A 601 -4.69 3.71 -7.53
C LEU A 601 -4.12 2.56 -6.70
N MET A 602 -2.79 2.54 -6.50
CA MET A 602 -2.13 1.47 -5.76
C MET A 602 -0.79 1.90 -5.16
N THR A 603 -0.22 1.04 -4.31
CA THR A 603 1.15 1.26 -3.83
C THR A 603 2.18 0.84 -4.87
N LEU A 604 3.37 1.45 -4.83
CA LEU A 604 4.52 1.08 -5.66
C LEU A 604 4.84 -0.43 -5.60
N HIS A 605 4.74 -1.04 -4.41
CA HIS A 605 4.95 -2.48 -4.23
C HIS A 605 3.90 -3.33 -4.97
N ALA A 606 2.63 -2.90 -4.94
CA ALA A 606 1.55 -3.61 -5.63
C ALA A 606 1.65 -3.50 -7.17
N ALA A 607 2.34 -2.47 -7.67
CA ALA A 607 2.54 -2.24 -9.09
C ALA A 607 3.62 -3.15 -9.72
N LYS A 608 4.37 -3.91 -8.92
CA LYS A 608 5.36 -4.85 -9.45
C LYS A 608 4.70 -5.90 -10.36
N GLY A 609 5.24 -6.06 -11.56
CA GLY A 609 4.68 -6.95 -12.57
C GLY A 609 3.57 -6.35 -13.45
N LEU A 610 3.08 -5.14 -13.11
CA LEU A 610 2.08 -4.43 -13.92
C LEU A 610 2.76 -3.40 -14.86
N GLU A 611 1.98 -2.86 -15.80
CA GLU A 611 2.40 -1.84 -16.76
C GLU A 611 1.22 -0.97 -17.17
N PHE A 612 1.48 0.32 -17.46
CA PHE A 612 0.45 1.29 -17.79
C PHE A 612 0.97 2.32 -18.82
N PRO A 613 0.19 2.69 -19.81
CA PRO A 613 0.55 3.78 -20.74
C PRO A 613 0.94 5.07 -20.04
N ALA A 614 0.24 5.47 -18.98
CA ALA A 614 0.59 6.64 -18.19
C ALA A 614 0.66 6.33 -16.69
N VAL A 615 1.74 6.77 -16.03
CA VAL A 615 2.00 6.58 -14.61
C VAL A 615 2.28 7.91 -13.91
N PHE A 616 1.62 8.11 -12.79
CA PHE A 616 1.85 9.22 -11.87
C PHE A 616 2.50 8.71 -10.59
N LEU A 617 3.58 9.34 -10.18
CA LEU A 617 4.40 9.01 -9.02
C LEU A 617 4.40 10.18 -8.03
N PRO A 618 3.32 10.38 -7.25
CA PRO A 618 3.25 11.47 -6.28
C PRO A 618 4.01 11.17 -5.01
N GLY A 619 4.32 12.23 -4.26
CA GLY A 619 4.90 12.08 -2.92
C GLY A 619 6.39 11.81 -2.92
N TRP A 620 7.14 12.33 -3.89
CA TRP A 620 8.60 12.24 -3.92
C TRP A 620 9.24 13.26 -2.96
N GLU A 621 9.15 12.97 -1.65
CA GLU A 621 9.65 13.81 -0.56
C GLU A 621 10.50 12.99 0.40
N ASP A 622 11.61 13.55 0.88
CA ASP A 622 12.48 12.89 1.87
C ASP A 622 11.70 12.58 3.16
N GLY A 623 11.84 11.35 3.66
CA GLY A 623 11.08 10.85 4.81
C GLY A 623 9.78 10.13 4.42
N LEU A 624 9.15 10.49 3.30
CA LEU A 624 8.02 9.79 2.71
C LEU A 624 8.50 8.80 1.65
N PHE A 625 9.29 9.28 0.68
CA PHE A 625 9.94 8.48 -0.34
C PHE A 625 11.30 9.07 -0.73
N PRO A 626 12.44 8.52 -0.25
CA PRO A 626 12.57 7.27 0.52
C PRO A 626 11.94 7.34 1.92
N SER A 627 11.40 6.20 2.37
CA SER A 627 10.76 6.10 3.68
C SER A 627 11.79 6.22 4.81
N GLN A 628 11.58 7.17 5.75
CA GLN A 628 12.45 7.35 6.91
C GLN A 628 12.54 6.07 7.74
N ARG A 629 11.42 5.38 7.92
CA ARG A 629 11.36 4.13 8.67
C ARG A 629 12.26 3.05 8.05
N ALA A 630 12.25 2.88 6.73
CA ALA A 630 13.09 1.90 6.04
C ALA A 630 14.58 2.19 6.25
N MET A 631 14.95 3.48 6.23
CA MET A 631 16.33 3.91 6.49
C MET A 631 16.73 3.71 7.95
N ASP A 632 15.84 3.97 8.90
CA ASP A 632 16.11 3.79 10.35
C ASP A 632 16.26 2.31 10.72
N GLU A 633 15.46 1.41 10.11
CA GLU A 633 15.49 -0.03 10.39
C GLU A 633 16.73 -0.72 9.80
N THR A 634 17.15 -0.36 8.58
CA THR A 634 18.18 -1.12 7.83
C THR A 634 19.32 -0.27 7.24
N GLY A 635 19.33 1.03 7.50
CA GLY A 635 20.40 1.95 7.07
C GLY A 635 20.52 2.04 5.54
N LEU A 636 21.76 1.88 5.02
CA LEU A 636 22.04 1.96 3.59
C LEU A 636 21.29 0.90 2.77
N LYS A 637 21.08 -0.30 3.31
CA LYS A 637 20.31 -1.35 2.62
C LYS A 637 18.86 -0.93 2.40
N GLY A 638 18.26 -0.23 3.39
CA GLY A 638 16.92 0.33 3.25
C GLY A 638 16.86 1.39 2.17
N LEU A 639 17.84 2.29 2.10
CA LEU A 639 17.92 3.29 1.05
C LEU A 639 18.07 2.66 -0.35
N GLU A 640 18.88 1.60 -0.47
CA GLU A 640 19.02 0.88 -1.74
C GLU A 640 17.74 0.15 -2.15
N GLU A 641 16.97 -0.40 -1.20
CA GLU A 641 15.67 -1.01 -1.46
C GLU A 641 14.64 0.04 -1.90
N GLU A 642 14.59 1.21 -1.24
CA GLU A 642 13.73 2.34 -1.64
C GLU A 642 14.09 2.85 -3.05
N ARG A 643 15.39 2.84 -3.42
CA ARG A 643 15.82 3.21 -4.77
C ARG A 643 15.40 2.18 -5.82
N ARG A 644 15.44 0.88 -5.49
CA ARG A 644 14.84 -0.17 -6.34
C ARG A 644 13.34 0.02 -6.50
N LEU A 645 12.67 0.47 -5.44
CA LEU A 645 11.23 0.77 -5.50
C LEU A 645 10.95 1.98 -6.41
N ALA A 646 11.80 3.01 -6.41
CA ALA A 646 11.72 4.13 -7.36
C ALA A 646 11.92 3.65 -8.80
N TYR A 647 12.94 2.82 -9.03
CA TYR A 647 13.18 2.19 -10.33
C TYR A 647 11.98 1.36 -10.79
N VAL A 648 11.38 0.57 -9.91
CA VAL A 648 10.15 -0.19 -10.22
C VAL A 648 9.03 0.76 -10.62
N GLY A 649 8.79 1.83 -9.86
CA GLY A 649 7.73 2.80 -10.15
C GLY A 649 7.88 3.45 -11.52
N ILE A 650 9.06 3.99 -11.84
CA ILE A 650 9.35 4.63 -13.12
C ILE A 650 9.16 3.64 -14.28
N THR A 651 9.66 2.41 -14.15
CA THR A 651 9.58 1.38 -15.20
C THR A 651 8.20 0.73 -15.35
N ARG A 652 7.18 1.19 -14.62
CA ARG A 652 5.77 0.80 -14.88
C ARG A 652 5.17 1.61 -16.01
N ALA A 653 5.72 2.77 -16.32
CA ALA A 653 5.25 3.63 -17.40
C ALA A 653 5.72 3.12 -18.78
N GLU A 654 4.80 3.11 -19.73
CA GLU A 654 5.09 2.81 -21.14
C GLU A 654 5.44 4.08 -21.92
N ALA A 655 4.56 5.10 -21.89
CA ALA A 655 4.65 6.30 -22.71
C ALA A 655 4.81 7.59 -21.89
N VAL A 656 4.11 7.71 -20.76
CA VAL A 656 4.07 8.93 -19.93
C VAL A 656 4.41 8.61 -18.48
N CYS A 657 5.44 9.26 -17.95
CA CYS A 657 5.80 9.19 -16.53
C CYS A 657 5.81 10.59 -15.93
N THR A 658 5.08 10.80 -14.86
CA THR A 658 5.03 12.09 -14.13
C THR A 658 5.40 11.86 -12.68
N ILE A 659 6.43 12.55 -12.21
CA ILE A 659 6.89 12.56 -10.82
C ILE A 659 6.43 13.86 -10.18
N SER A 660 5.82 13.80 -8.99
CA SER A 660 5.42 15.01 -8.28
C SER A 660 5.77 14.95 -6.79
N PHE A 661 5.90 16.12 -6.19
CA PHE A 661 6.14 16.31 -4.78
C PHE A 661 5.36 17.53 -4.27
N ALA A 662 5.09 17.58 -2.96
CA ALA A 662 4.43 18.71 -2.31
C ALA A 662 5.35 19.33 -1.26
N GLY A 663 5.39 20.67 -1.19
CA GLY A 663 6.16 21.42 -0.20
C GLY A 663 5.59 21.30 1.22
N ASN A 664 4.30 20.97 1.34
CA ASN A 664 3.63 20.79 2.62
C ASN A 664 2.68 19.59 2.57
N ARG A 665 2.67 18.81 3.65
CA ARG A 665 1.69 17.73 3.81
C ARG A 665 1.03 17.77 5.18
N ARG A 666 -0.22 17.40 5.21
CA ARG A 666 -0.95 17.25 6.46
C ARG A 666 -0.68 15.86 7.05
N VAL A 667 0.12 15.81 8.12
CA VAL A 667 0.50 14.58 8.82
C VAL A 667 -0.10 14.66 10.22
N TYR A 668 -0.92 13.68 10.60
CA TYR A 668 -1.63 13.65 11.89
C TYR A 668 -2.41 14.92 12.22
N GLY A 669 -3.05 15.50 11.18
CA GLY A 669 -3.85 16.72 11.33
C GLY A 669 -3.05 18.04 11.38
N GLN A 670 -1.72 17.99 11.35
CA GLN A 670 -0.83 19.16 11.36
C GLN A 670 -0.12 19.32 10.02
N TRP A 671 0.03 20.56 9.57
CA TRP A 671 0.83 20.90 8.40
C TRP A 671 2.31 20.74 8.72
N GLN A 672 3.00 19.96 7.92
CA GLN A 672 4.45 19.77 7.98
C GLN A 672 5.08 20.14 6.65
N SER A 673 6.12 20.96 6.70
CA SER A 673 6.93 21.26 5.52
C SER A 673 7.74 20.04 5.12
N GLN A 674 7.76 19.75 3.82
CA GLN A 674 8.46 18.61 3.24
C GLN A 674 9.62 19.08 2.37
N MET A 675 10.68 18.26 2.33
CA MET A 675 11.80 18.46 1.41
C MET A 675 11.62 17.57 0.19
N PRO A 676 11.90 18.06 -1.04
CA PRO A 676 11.92 17.19 -2.21
C PRO A 676 12.82 15.98 -2.01
N SER A 677 12.43 14.84 -2.57
CA SER A 677 13.17 13.58 -2.45
C SER A 677 14.58 13.69 -3.00
N ARG A 678 15.57 13.11 -2.30
CA ARG A 678 16.95 12.98 -2.81
C ARG A 678 17.04 12.22 -4.12
N PHE A 679 16.06 11.37 -4.45
CA PHE A 679 16.01 10.66 -5.73
C PHE A 679 15.78 11.59 -6.92
N ILE A 680 15.27 12.80 -6.69
CA ILE A 680 15.11 13.81 -7.74
C ILE A 680 16.48 14.26 -8.29
N ASP A 681 17.49 14.39 -7.42
CA ASP A 681 18.85 14.72 -7.80
C ASP A 681 19.58 13.61 -8.58
N GLU A 682 19.10 12.37 -8.43
CA GLU A 682 19.63 11.19 -9.12
C GLU A 682 19.04 11.02 -10.54
N LEU A 683 18.02 11.81 -10.89
CA LEU A 683 17.43 11.80 -12.24
C LEU A 683 18.32 12.55 -13.25
N PRO A 684 18.59 11.98 -14.44
CA PRO A 684 19.40 12.63 -15.45
C PRO A 684 18.63 13.79 -16.09
N GLN A 685 19.16 15.00 -15.99
CA GLN A 685 18.52 16.25 -16.42
C GLN A 685 18.09 16.26 -17.89
N THR A 686 18.85 15.59 -18.76
CA THR A 686 18.55 15.50 -20.20
C THR A 686 17.24 14.79 -20.51
N HIS A 687 16.79 13.91 -19.64
CA HIS A 687 15.61 13.06 -19.82
C HIS A 687 14.41 13.49 -18.98
N VAL A 688 14.54 14.61 -18.25
CA VAL A 688 13.50 15.16 -17.39
C VAL A 688 13.07 16.54 -17.86
N GLU A 689 11.77 16.79 -17.84
CA GLU A 689 11.16 18.10 -18.09
C GLU A 689 10.56 18.63 -16.79
N VAL A 690 11.08 19.76 -16.31
CA VAL A 690 10.51 20.43 -15.13
C VAL A 690 9.38 21.33 -15.58
N LEU A 691 8.14 20.97 -15.23
CA LEU A 691 6.93 21.66 -15.65
C LEU A 691 6.65 22.94 -14.87
N THR A 692 7.23 23.09 -13.69
CA THR A 692 7.04 24.25 -12.82
C THR A 692 8.20 25.22 -13.06
N PRO A 693 7.93 26.44 -13.55
CA PRO A 693 8.98 27.45 -13.70
C PRO A 693 9.57 27.79 -12.32
N PRO A 694 10.87 28.17 -12.27
CA PRO A 694 11.49 28.59 -11.02
C PRO A 694 10.75 29.81 -10.48
N GLY A 695 10.14 29.68 -9.33
CA GLY A 695 9.41 30.75 -8.63
C GLY A 695 9.94 30.97 -7.22
N LEU A 696 9.51 32.08 -6.62
CA LEU A 696 9.93 32.56 -5.32
C LEU A 696 9.54 31.62 -4.15
N HIS A 697 10.32 30.59 -3.91
CA HIS A 697 10.39 29.94 -2.60
C HIS A 697 11.59 30.48 -1.82
N GLY A 698 11.49 31.74 -1.48
CA GLY A 698 12.34 32.32 -0.46
C GLY A 698 11.59 32.40 0.85
N HIS A 699 11.59 31.34 1.65
CA HIS A 699 11.39 31.49 3.11
C HIS A 699 11.96 30.25 3.79
N GLY A 700 13.19 30.42 4.21
CA GLY A 700 13.87 29.49 5.09
C GLY A 700 15.38 29.57 4.94
N GLY A 701 15.99 30.62 5.48
CA GLY A 701 17.38 30.60 5.86
C GLY A 701 18.42 30.87 4.77
N MET A 702 19.04 32.02 4.90
CA MET A 702 20.33 32.41 4.26
C MET A 702 20.33 32.51 2.74
N ALA A 703 19.89 33.65 2.26
CA ALA A 703 20.29 34.17 0.97
C ALA A 703 21.82 34.35 0.93
N ALA A 704 22.53 33.33 0.46
CA ALA A 704 23.83 33.55 -0.16
C ALA A 704 23.53 34.25 -1.47
N SER A 705 23.96 35.50 -1.56
CA SER A 705 23.92 36.34 -2.76
C SER A 705 24.59 35.58 -3.93
N ALA A 706 23.80 34.94 -4.77
CA ALA A 706 24.29 34.40 -6.01
C ALA A 706 24.50 35.56 -6.97
N SER A 707 25.76 35.94 -7.20
CA SER A 707 26.16 36.81 -8.28
C SER A 707 25.67 36.23 -9.60
N PRO A 708 25.24 37.08 -10.59
CA PRO A 708 24.78 36.59 -11.89
C PRO A 708 25.86 35.84 -12.70
N VAL A 709 27.12 35.84 -12.24
CA VAL A 709 28.25 35.12 -12.86
C VAL A 709 28.29 33.62 -12.43
N ALA A 710 27.70 33.24 -11.28
CA ALA A 710 27.66 31.85 -10.84
C ALA A 710 26.60 30.99 -11.61
N ALA A 711 25.58 31.62 -12.17
CA ALA A 711 24.57 30.96 -12.97
C ALA A 711 25.07 30.47 -14.36
N ALA A 712 26.27 30.90 -14.78
CA ALA A 712 26.84 30.54 -16.06
C ALA A 712 27.85 29.36 -16.00
N MET A 713 28.23 28.86 -14.83
CA MET A 713 29.28 27.82 -14.68
C MET A 713 28.93 26.62 -13.79
N GLY A 714 27.76 26.51 -13.28
CA GLY A 714 27.34 25.32 -12.50
C GLY A 714 25.89 25.03 -12.72
N GLY A 715 25.58 23.92 -13.35
CA GLY A 715 24.20 23.46 -13.47
C GLY A 715 23.60 23.27 -12.08
N ALA A 716 22.52 24.01 -11.76
CA ALA A 716 21.71 23.76 -10.57
C ALA A 716 21.22 22.31 -10.61
N THR A 717 21.26 21.61 -9.48
CA THR A 717 20.72 20.24 -9.41
C THR A 717 19.21 20.26 -9.68
N LEU A 718 18.64 19.16 -10.16
CA LEU A 718 17.17 19.03 -10.35
C LEU A 718 16.42 19.31 -9.05
N HIS A 719 17.00 18.93 -7.92
CA HIS A 719 16.47 19.23 -6.58
C HIS A 719 16.35 20.75 -6.34
N GLU A 720 17.40 21.51 -6.60
CA GLU A 720 17.36 22.97 -6.46
C GLU A 720 16.39 23.63 -7.44
N ALA A 721 16.35 23.15 -8.69
CA ALA A 721 15.41 23.63 -9.69
C ALA A 721 13.95 23.34 -9.27
N ALA A 722 13.67 22.12 -8.77
CA ALA A 722 12.34 21.73 -8.31
C ALA A 722 11.94 22.46 -7.03
N ALA A 723 12.84 22.63 -6.06
CA ALA A 723 12.59 23.37 -4.82
C ALA A 723 12.33 24.88 -5.05
N ARG A 724 12.83 25.43 -6.15
CA ARG A 724 12.59 26.83 -6.58
C ARG A 724 11.37 26.96 -7.49
N ALA A 725 10.67 25.88 -7.80
CA ALA A 725 9.56 25.89 -8.72
C ALA A 725 8.36 26.69 -8.18
N ASP A 726 7.76 27.52 -9.03
CA ASP A 726 6.60 28.37 -8.67
C ASP A 726 5.30 27.58 -8.75
N VAL A 727 4.78 27.22 -7.59
CA VAL A 727 3.55 26.44 -7.44
C VAL A 727 2.31 27.22 -7.94
N TYR A 728 2.35 28.55 -7.92
CA TYR A 728 1.24 29.41 -8.37
C TYR A 728 1.11 29.51 -9.90
N ASN A 729 2.10 29.02 -10.66
CA ASN A 729 2.04 28.97 -12.10
C ASN A 729 1.52 27.61 -12.65
N SER A 730 1.04 26.75 -11.78
CA SER A 730 0.43 25.48 -12.21
C SER A 730 -0.76 25.70 -13.16
N PRO A 731 -1.05 24.76 -14.07
CA PRO A 731 -2.22 24.85 -14.95
C PRO A 731 -3.56 25.01 -14.20
N GLY A 732 -3.67 24.42 -12.99
CA GLY A 732 -4.84 24.56 -12.12
C GLY A 732 -5.00 25.99 -11.58
N TRP A 733 -3.90 26.62 -11.16
CA TRP A 733 -3.91 28.00 -10.68
C TRP A 733 -4.25 29.00 -11.79
N LYS A 734 -3.73 28.81 -13.01
CA LYS A 734 -4.08 29.64 -14.17
C LYS A 734 -5.57 29.56 -14.52
N ARG A 735 -6.18 28.39 -14.38
CA ARG A 735 -7.63 28.20 -14.58
C ARG A 735 -8.46 28.84 -13.46
N LEU A 736 -7.98 28.81 -12.23
CA LEU A 736 -8.63 29.52 -11.12
C LEU A 736 -8.65 31.02 -11.37
N GLN A 737 -7.52 31.61 -11.81
CA GLN A 737 -7.43 33.03 -12.18
C GLN A 737 -8.34 33.38 -13.36
N THR A 738 -8.47 32.54 -14.37
CA THR A 738 -9.36 32.78 -15.53
C THR A 738 -10.85 32.63 -15.15
N ASN A 739 -11.18 31.77 -14.20
CA ASN A 739 -12.55 31.62 -13.72
C ASN A 739 -12.98 32.74 -12.72
N THR A 740 -12.03 33.35 -12.00
CA THR A 740 -12.30 34.50 -11.12
C THR A 740 -12.44 35.83 -11.86
N ALA A 741 -12.11 35.90 -13.16
CA ALA A 741 -12.31 37.09 -14.01
C ALA A 741 -13.76 37.29 -14.46
N ARG A 742 -14.77 36.60 -13.87
CA ARG A 742 -16.19 36.96 -14.07
C ARG A 742 -16.55 38.18 -13.26
N PRO A 743 -17.19 39.20 -13.88
CA PRO A 743 -17.54 40.45 -13.16
C PRO A 743 -18.59 40.14 -12.08
N GLY A 744 -18.21 40.30 -10.83
CA GLY A 744 -19.13 40.14 -9.69
C GLY A 744 -18.55 39.54 -8.41
N LEU A 745 -17.41 38.87 -8.45
CA LEU A 745 -16.77 38.35 -7.25
C LEU A 745 -15.58 39.23 -6.86
N ARG A 746 -15.67 39.83 -5.67
CA ARG A 746 -14.57 40.60 -5.08
C ARG A 746 -13.34 39.68 -4.97
N GLN A 747 -12.22 40.11 -5.58
CA GLN A 747 -10.93 39.48 -5.35
C GLN A 747 -10.65 39.43 -3.85
N PRO A 748 -10.17 38.29 -3.34
CA PRO A 748 -9.60 38.27 -2.01
C PRO A 748 -8.40 39.22 -2.01
N THR A 749 -8.46 40.22 -1.16
CA THR A 749 -7.33 41.11 -0.87
C THR A 749 -6.21 40.19 -0.34
N GLU A 750 -5.04 40.27 -0.99
CA GLU A 750 -3.83 39.60 -0.49
C GLU A 750 -3.67 40.00 0.99
N ALA A 751 -3.58 38.99 1.85
CA ALA A 751 -3.15 39.21 3.21
C ALA A 751 -1.75 39.82 3.13
N ARG A 752 -1.61 41.08 3.50
CA ARG A 752 -0.31 41.71 3.64
C ARG A 752 0.50 40.86 4.60
N HIS A 753 1.57 40.27 4.09
CA HIS A 753 2.56 39.64 4.92
C HIS A 753 3.03 40.62 5.98
N MET A 754 2.61 40.41 7.21
CA MET A 754 3.19 41.03 8.36
C MET A 754 4.53 40.37 8.61
N THR A 755 5.60 41.04 8.25
CA THR A 755 6.95 40.74 8.67
C THR A 755 6.98 40.82 10.19
N ILE A 756 7.07 39.69 10.86
CA ILE A 756 7.33 39.63 12.31
C ILE A 756 8.83 39.84 12.46
N ASP A 757 9.25 41.08 12.74
CA ASP A 757 10.57 41.34 13.25
C ASP A 757 10.70 40.63 14.60
N ALA A 758 11.80 39.85 14.79
CA ALA A 758 12.07 39.06 15.98
C ALA A 758 12.36 39.90 17.26
N GLU A 759 12.08 41.18 17.24
CA GLU A 759 12.08 42.11 18.37
C GLU A 759 10.68 42.66 18.68
N ALA A 760 9.64 41.83 18.64
CA ALA A 760 8.32 42.26 19.07
C ALA A 760 8.32 42.42 20.61
N ILE A 761 8.60 43.62 21.07
CA ILE A 761 8.21 44.16 22.38
C ILE A 761 6.69 43.94 22.50
N SER A 762 6.25 43.31 23.62
CA SER A 762 4.82 43.03 23.84
C SER A 762 3.99 44.32 23.63
N ALA A 763 2.92 44.24 22.87
CA ALA A 763 2.04 45.38 22.58
C ALA A 763 1.30 45.91 23.84
N PHE A 764 1.46 45.26 25.00
CA PHE A 764 0.80 45.57 26.27
C PHE A 764 1.82 45.80 27.38
N ALA A 765 1.56 46.86 28.17
CA ALA A 765 2.31 47.23 29.36
C ALA A 765 1.62 46.68 30.63
N ILE A 766 2.39 46.60 31.76
CA ILE A 766 1.81 46.27 33.05
C ILE A 766 0.80 47.34 33.43
N GLY A 767 -0.43 46.92 33.78
CA GLY A 767 -1.56 47.77 34.11
C GLY A 767 -2.57 47.95 32.95
N ASP A 768 -2.20 47.52 31.73
CA ASP A 768 -3.14 47.59 30.60
C ASP A 768 -4.33 46.67 30.79
N ARG A 769 -5.52 47.15 30.45
CA ARG A 769 -6.74 46.39 30.50
C ARG A 769 -6.96 45.66 29.17
N VAL A 770 -7.01 44.32 29.25
CA VAL A 770 -7.04 43.43 28.08
C VAL A 770 -8.25 42.50 28.15
N PHE A 771 -8.63 41.97 27.00
CA PHE A 771 -9.68 40.97 26.87
C PHE A 771 -9.12 39.69 26.24
N HIS A 772 -9.50 38.55 26.82
CA HIS A 772 -9.16 37.21 26.30
C HIS A 772 -10.47 36.43 26.07
N GLN A 773 -10.63 35.86 24.90
CA GLN A 773 -11.88 35.16 24.48
C GLN A 773 -12.37 34.11 25.48
N LYS A 774 -11.47 33.38 26.13
CA LYS A 774 -11.81 32.30 27.09
C LYS A 774 -11.93 32.77 28.55
N PHE A 775 -11.18 33.82 28.96
CA PHE A 775 -11.07 34.24 30.36
C PHE A 775 -11.73 35.59 30.67
N GLY A 776 -12.17 36.30 29.61
CA GLY A 776 -12.84 37.62 29.76
C GLY A 776 -11.87 38.77 29.95
N TYR A 777 -12.33 39.85 30.59
CA TYR A 777 -11.55 41.04 30.89
C TYR A 777 -10.59 40.81 32.06
N GLY A 778 -9.40 41.42 31.99
CA GLY A 778 -8.38 41.39 33.03
C GLY A 778 -7.36 42.52 32.87
N ALA A 779 -6.45 42.65 33.84
CA ALA A 779 -5.34 43.60 33.83
C ALA A 779 -3.99 42.86 33.73
N VAL A 780 -3.08 43.36 32.92
CA VAL A 780 -1.70 42.81 32.79
C VAL A 780 -0.93 43.09 34.07
N VAL A 781 -0.42 42.04 34.73
CA VAL A 781 0.35 42.12 35.99
C VAL A 781 1.83 41.82 35.81
N SER A 782 2.21 41.08 34.77
CA SER A 782 3.62 40.84 34.43
C SER A 782 3.81 40.65 32.93
N VAL A 783 5.02 40.92 32.42
CA VAL A 783 5.40 40.80 31.00
C VAL A 783 6.71 40.03 30.96
N GLU A 784 6.70 38.81 30.31
CA GLU A 784 7.86 37.97 30.13
C GLU A 784 7.94 37.55 28.64
N GLY A 785 8.58 38.38 27.82
CA GLY A 785 8.67 38.20 26.39
C GLY A 785 7.30 38.24 25.72
N ASP A 786 6.88 37.15 25.08
CA ASP A 786 5.55 36.99 24.44
C ASP A 786 4.46 36.49 25.40
N LYS A 787 4.80 36.19 26.66
CA LYS A 787 3.86 35.74 27.71
C LYS A 787 3.57 36.85 28.69
N LEU A 788 2.28 37.11 28.90
CA LEU A 788 1.77 38.10 29.82
C LEU A 788 1.07 37.40 30.98
N GLY A 789 1.44 37.77 32.20
CA GLY A 789 0.63 37.44 33.37
C GLY A 789 -0.53 38.42 33.41
N VAL A 790 -1.76 37.92 33.38
CA VAL A 790 -3.00 38.73 33.39
C VAL A 790 -3.87 38.25 34.54
N ASP A 791 -4.31 39.22 35.37
CA ASP A 791 -5.31 38.94 36.42
C ASP A 791 -6.71 39.23 35.83
N PHE A 792 -7.42 38.14 35.54
CA PHE A 792 -8.76 38.21 34.94
C PHE A 792 -9.83 38.36 35.98
N ASP A 793 -10.77 39.29 35.76
CA ASP A 793 -11.86 39.64 36.68
C ASP A 793 -12.69 38.42 37.15
N LYS A 794 -12.81 37.38 36.31
CA LYS A 794 -13.58 36.16 36.61
C LYS A 794 -12.73 34.89 36.77
N ALA A 795 -11.51 34.86 36.26
CA ALA A 795 -10.69 33.63 36.18
C ALA A 795 -9.40 33.70 37.00
N GLY A 796 -9.12 34.85 37.67
CA GLY A 796 -7.90 35.10 38.47
C GLY A 796 -6.64 35.17 37.61
N ALA A 797 -5.47 35.15 38.24
CA ALA A 797 -4.19 35.32 37.58
C ALA A 797 -3.84 34.11 36.68
N LYS A 798 -3.55 34.36 35.40
CA LYS A 798 -3.17 33.42 34.38
C LYS A 798 -2.02 33.96 33.51
N HIS A 799 -1.15 33.06 33.01
CA HIS A 799 -0.16 33.43 32.01
C HIS A 799 -0.73 33.08 30.62
N VAL A 800 -0.78 34.07 29.75
CA VAL A 800 -1.32 33.95 28.39
C VAL A 800 -0.35 34.57 27.38
N VAL A 801 -0.34 34.06 26.15
CA VAL A 801 0.50 34.62 25.07
C VAL A 801 -0.14 35.93 24.57
N ALA A 802 0.65 36.96 24.36
CA ALA A 802 0.19 38.29 23.95
C ALA A 802 -0.70 38.29 22.70
N GLY A 803 -0.44 37.37 21.76
CA GLY A 803 -1.23 37.23 20.54
C GLY A 803 -2.69 36.78 20.72
N TYR A 804 -3.08 36.32 21.93
CA TYR A 804 -4.48 35.98 22.27
C TYR A 804 -5.19 37.03 23.10
N LEU A 805 -4.56 38.19 23.29
CA LEU A 805 -5.12 39.30 24.04
C LEU A 805 -5.46 40.45 23.09
N VAL A 806 -6.57 41.09 23.34
CA VAL A 806 -7.00 42.29 22.66
C VAL A 806 -7.17 43.40 23.68
N ALA A 807 -6.82 44.62 23.33
CA ALA A 807 -7.04 45.74 24.22
C ALA A 807 -8.55 45.86 24.57
N ALA A 808 -8.88 46.16 25.82
CA ALA A 808 -10.26 46.13 26.30
C ALA A 808 -11.22 47.04 25.52
N ASN A 809 -10.71 48.14 24.94
CA ASN A 809 -11.46 49.06 24.09
C ASN A 809 -11.72 48.59 22.65
N ARG A 810 -11.17 47.44 22.29
CA ARG A 810 -11.37 46.75 20.97
C ARG A 810 -12.01 45.38 21.12
N ALA A 811 -12.54 45.05 22.27
CA ALA A 811 -13.14 43.74 22.52
C ALA A 811 -14.38 43.48 21.63
N ASP A 812 -15.03 44.49 21.14
CA ASP A 812 -16.19 44.40 20.23
C ASP A 812 -15.81 44.18 18.74
N ASP A 813 -14.50 44.28 18.42
CA ASP A 813 -14.01 44.08 17.05
C ASP A 813 -13.59 42.63 16.76
N VAL A 814 -13.74 41.71 17.72
CA VAL A 814 -13.39 40.29 17.55
C VAL A 814 -14.57 39.57 16.91
N PRO A 815 -14.46 39.03 15.69
CA PRO A 815 -15.53 38.23 15.09
C PRO A 815 -15.68 36.93 15.89
N PHE A 816 -16.95 36.63 16.26
CA PHE A 816 -17.36 35.42 16.95
C PHE A 816 -17.01 34.14 16.17
#